data_0014c02235350d3ce93ee2e1a136d394
#
_entry.id   0014c02235350d3ce93ee2e1a136d394
#
_cell.length_a   1.000
_cell.length_b   1.000
_cell.length_c   1.000
_cell.angle_alpha   90.00
_cell.angle_beta   90.00
_cell.angle_gamma   90.00
#
_symmetry.space_group_name_H-M   'P 1'
#
loop_
_entity.id
_entity.type
_entity.pdbx_description
1 polymer ?
#
loop_
_entity_poly.entity_id
_entity_poly.type
_entity_poly.pdbx_seq_one_letter_code
_entity_poly.pdbx_strand_id
1 'polypeptide(L)'
;MSAISILATVVIRLAAYGGGASIDGGDIGIATYRPGWEGGVPKDACRVTDDWRQGTNGVTCVSRVKFLKDVDLQCVGLMWRMSAALTTKRDWAADGKTRQVPEKFGAIGLGEGNARRFSLPLPGGQTLVAEFPESVKYVAQDGRRWGEHWFIRFGPALGRRVHPAGEELVYRVRFTSPEGVRVERPEPCTVSVGENWAKFENRKDIEPGSALDFSGQGLQDAPAGKYGWLRAVGGQFEFTDRPGVAQRFYGVNLCFTACYPAHEEADLLVDRLVRCGYNTIRIHHHDDLWAKKPELRDRLDYLIAKAVERGLYVTTDLYVSRKVTWKELGEDRPGGPDVQLYKSLVLVDNVAYVNWAAFAQEFLEHVNPYTKRAYRDEPGMPLVSLINEGNLGMGFGYSGKEKDPKLLAAWRVFSGNLKAASVPNPWTNDKAKAFDDECARRFVAKATAFLRRLGMKALLTNDNNGSRHGEGEGLTPLYDYVDNHFYIDHPEFLENRWQLPSKCPNANPVKLGQPKLFAKGYAKGASKPYAITEWNFSGPGRYRALGGILTGALAARDEWDALWRFAYSHSKDNWKDSPWQCPGYFDCATDPLSQASDRASTCLFLRGDANEGQVSTDAKTGAMSFVSPRTCGGFVEAGRLEAGALTAEIAGAPAAVWASSLDGKPLAASKRLLVVHLTDVQGEGNVYADATRQILLKWGKGCLVEKGTAEVSLVHPGALTAWALDTTGRRVKELPVRRKGERMLFDCSTAGGTIYYELADELLPQS
;
A
#
# COMPACT_ATOMS: atom_id res chain seq x y z
N MET A 1 -11.04 41.32 35.48
CA MET A 1 -9.74 41.24 34.78
C MET A 1 -9.96 40.51 33.49
N SER A 2 -9.99 41.22 32.36
CA SER A 2 -10.17 40.58 31.05
C SER A 2 -8.89 39.88 30.69
N ALA A 3 -8.98 38.53 30.44
CA ALA A 3 -7.89 37.76 29.88
C ALA A 3 -7.57 38.31 28.48
N ILE A 4 -6.46 39.03 28.36
CA ILE A 4 -5.88 39.39 27.06
C ILE A 4 -5.40 38.05 26.49
N SER A 5 -6.15 37.49 25.53
CA SER A 5 -5.69 36.38 24.72
C SER A 5 -4.52 36.90 23.89
N ILE A 6 -3.30 36.56 24.26
CA ILE A 6 -2.12 36.83 23.45
C ILE A 6 -2.23 35.85 22.25
N LEU A 7 -2.65 36.39 21.10
CA LEU A 7 -2.66 35.64 19.86
C LEU A 7 -1.20 35.21 19.55
N ALA A 8 -1.00 33.93 19.27
CA ALA A 8 0.33 33.39 18.97
C ALA A 8 0.82 33.93 17.60
N THR A 9 2.14 34.07 17.45
CA THR A 9 2.77 34.41 16.16
C THR A 9 2.33 33.44 15.07
N VAL A 10 1.98 33.98 13.89
CA VAL A 10 1.64 33.18 12.72
C VAL A 10 2.86 32.41 12.22
N VAL A 11 2.72 31.11 12.01
CA VAL A 11 3.82 30.25 11.57
C VAL A 11 3.57 29.76 10.16
N ILE A 12 4.48 30.10 9.24
CA ILE A 12 4.52 29.56 7.88
C ILE A 12 5.54 28.39 7.88
N ARG A 13 5.06 27.16 7.73
CA ARG A 13 5.91 25.96 7.70
C ARG A 13 6.20 25.59 6.27
N LEU A 14 7.47 25.63 5.88
CA LEU A 14 7.88 25.27 4.53
C LEU A 14 7.65 23.77 4.30
N ALA A 15 7.28 23.43 3.07
CA ALA A 15 7.24 22.04 2.67
C ALA A 15 8.66 21.42 2.76
N ALA A 16 8.73 20.21 3.27
CA ALA A 16 10.00 19.48 3.39
C ALA A 16 10.61 19.14 2.01
N TYR A 17 9.78 19.14 0.97
CA TYR A 17 10.18 18.85 -0.40
C TYR A 17 9.18 19.44 -1.41
N GLY A 18 9.67 19.92 -2.57
CA GLY A 18 8.83 20.26 -3.73
C GLY A 18 8.27 21.70 -3.77
N GLY A 19 8.62 22.55 -2.82
CA GLY A 19 8.14 23.95 -2.75
C GLY A 19 6.74 24.11 -2.13
N GLY A 20 6.37 25.38 -1.82
CA GLY A 20 5.16 25.69 -1.09
C GLY A 20 5.35 25.71 0.43
N ALA A 21 4.30 26.11 1.13
CA ALA A 21 4.28 26.20 2.57
C ALA A 21 2.90 25.87 3.13
N SER A 22 2.84 25.33 4.34
CA SER A 22 1.60 25.20 5.11
C SER A 22 1.46 26.32 6.12
N ILE A 23 0.22 26.63 6.44
CA ILE A 23 -0.19 27.55 7.49
C ILE A 23 -1.39 26.96 8.18
N ASP A 24 -1.69 27.36 9.42
CA ASP A 24 -2.83 26.79 10.14
C ASP A 24 -4.12 26.81 9.34
N GLY A 25 -4.65 25.63 9.03
CA GLY A 25 -5.88 25.43 8.25
C GLY A 25 -5.74 25.61 6.74
N GLY A 26 -4.54 25.71 6.17
CA GLY A 26 -4.35 25.90 4.74
C GLY A 26 -2.93 25.73 4.23
N ASP A 27 -2.73 26.17 2.98
CA ASP A 27 -1.43 26.14 2.30
C ASP A 27 -1.24 27.31 1.33
N ILE A 28 0.04 27.56 0.98
CA ILE A 28 0.49 28.57 0.03
C ILE A 28 1.48 27.92 -0.92
N GLY A 29 1.27 28.03 -2.24
CA GLY A 29 2.19 27.47 -3.21
C GLY A 29 1.77 27.73 -4.65
N ILE A 30 2.60 27.34 -5.60
CA ILE A 30 2.28 27.46 -7.03
C ILE A 30 1.29 26.36 -7.41
N ALA A 31 0.17 26.76 -7.99
CA ALA A 31 -0.82 25.87 -8.59
C ALA A 31 -0.79 25.98 -10.11
N THR A 32 -0.81 24.84 -10.77
CA THR A 32 -0.83 24.72 -12.24
C THR A 32 -2.03 23.87 -12.65
N TYR A 33 -2.70 24.25 -13.73
CA TYR A 33 -3.84 23.51 -14.27
C TYR A 33 -3.67 23.35 -15.79
N ARG A 34 -3.89 22.14 -16.29
CA ARG A 34 -3.96 21.84 -17.72
C ARG A 34 -5.30 22.31 -18.30
N PRO A 35 -5.44 22.40 -19.66
CA PRO A 35 -6.72 22.71 -20.29
C PRO A 35 -7.84 21.83 -19.77
N GLY A 36 -9.01 22.43 -19.52
CA GLY A 36 -10.14 21.73 -18.88
C GLY A 36 -10.09 21.70 -17.35
N TRP A 37 -9.16 22.44 -16.72
CA TRP A 37 -8.93 22.50 -15.27
C TRP A 37 -8.44 21.16 -14.69
N GLU A 38 -7.84 20.34 -15.50
CA GLU A 38 -7.20 19.12 -15.02
C GLU A 38 -5.95 19.45 -14.16
N GLY A 39 -5.78 18.73 -13.05
CA GLY A 39 -4.71 19.01 -12.08
C GLY A 39 -3.31 18.71 -12.61
N GLY A 40 -2.37 19.57 -12.25
CA GLY A 40 -0.92 19.35 -12.32
C GLY A 40 -0.32 19.33 -13.73
N VAL A 41 0.80 20.02 -13.86
CA VAL A 41 1.71 19.91 -15.01
C VAL A 41 2.60 18.70 -14.79
N PRO A 42 2.96 17.91 -15.84
CA PRO A 42 3.99 16.89 -15.73
C PRO A 42 5.28 17.47 -15.13
N LYS A 43 5.88 16.76 -14.17
CA LYS A 43 7.07 17.23 -13.43
C LYS A 43 8.26 17.53 -14.33
N ASP A 44 8.32 16.88 -15.50
CA ASP A 44 9.30 17.10 -16.54
C ASP A 44 9.02 18.31 -17.44
N ALA A 45 7.86 18.96 -17.29
CA ALA A 45 7.48 20.14 -18.09
C ALA A 45 7.78 21.47 -17.41
N CYS A 46 7.80 21.54 -16.09
CA CYS A 46 8.22 22.74 -15.38
C CYS A 46 8.90 22.42 -14.04
N ARG A 47 9.75 23.35 -13.60
CA ARG A 47 10.39 23.33 -12.27
C ARG A 47 9.90 24.53 -11.47
N VAL A 48 9.42 24.24 -10.26
CA VAL A 48 9.05 25.28 -9.27
C VAL A 48 10.16 25.35 -8.22
N THR A 49 10.58 26.56 -7.86
CA THR A 49 11.52 26.82 -6.76
C THR A 49 11.03 27.99 -5.93
N ASP A 50 11.04 27.84 -4.61
CA ASP A 50 10.61 28.85 -3.65
C ASP A 50 11.78 29.29 -2.77
N ASP A 51 12.02 30.59 -2.67
CA ASP A 51 12.98 31.21 -1.77
C ASP A 51 12.21 31.98 -0.68
N TRP A 52 12.19 31.46 0.53
CA TRP A 52 11.53 32.03 1.69
C TRP A 52 12.56 32.64 2.62
N ARG A 53 12.37 33.92 2.95
CA ARG A 53 13.32 34.67 3.80
C ARG A 53 12.58 35.34 4.95
N GLN A 54 13.07 35.06 6.17
CA GLN A 54 12.64 35.81 7.36
C GLN A 54 13.26 37.21 7.33
N GLY A 55 12.44 38.22 7.45
CA GLY A 55 12.85 39.60 7.64
C GLY A 55 12.43 40.11 9.02
N THR A 56 12.85 41.34 9.41
CA THR A 56 12.56 41.92 10.72
C THR A 56 11.05 42.07 10.99
N ASN A 57 10.26 42.43 9.97
CA ASN A 57 8.83 42.68 10.10
C ASN A 57 8.00 41.83 9.10
N GLY A 58 8.37 40.58 8.84
CA GLY A 58 7.62 39.73 7.96
C GLY A 58 8.46 38.68 7.26
N VAL A 59 7.82 37.90 6.41
CA VAL A 59 8.41 36.82 5.61
C VAL A 59 8.24 37.14 4.14
N THR A 60 9.30 37.06 3.35
CA THR A 60 9.24 37.25 1.89
C THR A 60 9.37 35.88 1.19
N CYS A 61 8.49 35.61 0.24
CA CYS A 61 8.56 34.46 -0.66
C CYS A 61 8.81 34.93 -2.10
N VAL A 62 9.74 34.27 -2.78
CA VAL A 62 9.99 34.44 -4.22
C VAL A 62 9.83 33.06 -4.87
N SER A 63 8.67 32.82 -5.49
CA SER A 63 8.42 31.59 -6.24
C SER A 63 8.75 31.77 -7.71
N ARG A 64 9.51 30.84 -8.30
CA ARG A 64 9.85 30.82 -9.72
C ARG A 64 9.31 29.56 -10.36
N VAL A 65 8.65 29.71 -11.50
CA VAL A 65 8.17 28.62 -12.34
C VAL A 65 8.91 28.70 -13.66
N LYS A 66 9.89 27.78 -13.88
CA LYS A 66 10.65 27.67 -15.12
C LYS A 66 10.09 26.54 -15.98
N PHE A 67 9.69 26.85 -17.20
CA PHE A 67 9.20 25.86 -18.15
C PHE A 67 10.38 25.20 -18.86
N LEU A 68 10.39 23.85 -18.87
CA LEU A 68 11.45 23.01 -19.44
C LEU A 68 11.14 22.59 -20.88
N LYS A 69 9.86 22.64 -21.25
CA LYS A 69 9.32 22.38 -22.60
C LYS A 69 8.06 23.20 -22.83
N ASP A 70 7.63 23.29 -24.08
CA ASP A 70 6.38 23.97 -24.41
C ASP A 70 5.21 23.26 -23.75
N VAL A 71 4.33 24.01 -23.06
CA VAL A 71 3.19 23.45 -22.38
C VAL A 71 1.98 24.37 -22.44
N ASP A 72 0.81 23.84 -22.84
CA ASP A 72 -0.46 24.56 -22.82
C ASP A 72 -1.10 24.42 -21.43
N LEU A 73 -1.27 25.53 -20.73
CA LEU A 73 -1.85 25.57 -19.40
C LEU A 73 -3.09 26.46 -19.34
N GLN A 74 -4.09 25.99 -18.61
CA GLN A 74 -5.28 26.74 -18.28
C GLN A 74 -4.98 27.86 -17.31
N CYS A 75 -4.07 27.62 -16.36
CA CYS A 75 -3.71 28.57 -15.33
C CYS A 75 -2.39 28.19 -14.67
N VAL A 76 -1.55 29.21 -14.41
CA VAL A 76 -0.41 29.15 -13.47
C VAL A 76 -0.54 30.31 -12.51
N GLY A 77 -0.54 30.05 -11.20
CA GLY A 77 -0.68 31.09 -10.20
C GLY A 77 -0.12 30.70 -8.85
N LEU A 78 0.33 31.69 -8.09
CA LEU A 78 0.49 31.51 -6.66
C LEU A 78 -0.91 31.35 -6.07
N MET A 79 -1.15 30.30 -5.32
CA MET A 79 -2.43 30.01 -4.69
C MET A 79 -2.30 30.01 -3.18
N TRP A 80 -3.23 30.72 -2.53
CA TRP A 80 -3.48 30.62 -1.11
C TRP A 80 -4.80 29.88 -0.92
N ARG A 81 -4.77 28.79 -0.15
CA ARG A 81 -5.92 27.92 0.07
C ARG A 81 -6.16 27.73 1.56
N MET A 82 -7.41 27.84 2.00
CA MET A 82 -7.80 27.76 3.41
C MET A 82 -9.04 26.90 3.60
N SER A 83 -9.09 26.21 4.73
CA SER A 83 -10.28 25.50 5.19
C SER A 83 -11.47 26.46 5.32
N ALA A 84 -12.54 26.16 4.59
CA ALA A 84 -13.77 26.97 4.68
C ALA A 84 -14.41 26.85 6.08
N ALA A 85 -14.38 25.64 6.69
CA ALA A 85 -14.94 25.42 8.02
C ALA A 85 -14.25 26.26 9.12
N LEU A 86 -12.93 26.46 9.01
CA LEU A 86 -12.15 27.21 9.99
C LEU A 86 -12.20 28.75 9.78
N THR A 87 -12.59 29.20 8.59
CA THR A 87 -12.60 30.63 8.20
C THR A 87 -13.96 31.15 7.76
N THR A 88 -15.01 30.36 7.89
CA THR A 88 -16.39 30.77 7.58
C THR A 88 -16.81 32.04 8.38
N LYS A 89 -17.56 32.93 7.77
CA LYS A 89 -17.97 34.25 8.32
C LYS A 89 -16.81 35.21 8.64
N ARG A 90 -15.57 34.86 8.23
CA ARG A 90 -14.41 35.75 8.39
C ARG A 90 -14.28 36.65 7.15
N ASP A 91 -13.77 37.84 7.39
CA ASP A 91 -13.54 38.79 6.33
C ASP A 91 -12.17 38.60 5.69
N TRP A 92 -12.13 38.73 4.37
CA TRP A 92 -10.91 38.91 3.59
C TRP A 92 -11.01 40.23 2.79
N ALA A 93 -9.90 40.82 2.42
CA ALA A 93 -9.91 42.07 1.68
C ALA A 93 -8.83 42.12 0.60
N ALA A 94 -9.12 42.85 -0.49
CA ALA A 94 -8.18 43.17 -1.55
C ALA A 94 -8.17 44.73 -1.71
N ASP A 95 -7.01 45.36 -1.46
CA ASP A 95 -6.83 46.82 -1.41
C ASP A 95 -7.95 47.54 -0.61
N GLY A 96 -8.25 47.01 0.58
CA GLY A 96 -9.25 47.51 1.48
C GLY A 96 -10.71 47.20 1.12
N LYS A 97 -10.99 46.59 -0.02
CA LYS A 97 -12.34 46.12 -0.37
C LYS A 97 -12.63 44.81 0.34
N THR A 98 -13.40 44.87 1.40
CA THR A 98 -13.73 43.74 2.26
C THR A 98 -14.81 42.85 1.63
N ARG A 99 -14.65 41.55 1.80
CA ARG A 99 -15.58 40.47 1.46
C ARG A 99 -15.57 39.42 2.55
N GLN A 100 -16.64 38.64 2.66
CA GLN A 100 -16.78 37.62 3.68
C GLN A 100 -16.72 36.21 3.06
N VAL A 101 -16.09 35.29 3.76
CA VAL A 101 -16.17 33.83 3.43
C VAL A 101 -17.58 33.35 3.76
N PRO A 102 -18.38 32.88 2.78
CA PRO A 102 -19.77 32.49 3.01
C PRO A 102 -19.89 31.32 4.04
N GLU A 103 -20.98 31.35 4.80
CA GLU A 103 -21.26 30.25 5.75
C GLU A 103 -21.51 28.92 5.04
N LYS A 104 -22.22 28.96 3.92
CA LYS A 104 -22.51 27.80 3.08
C LYS A 104 -22.09 28.09 1.64
N PHE A 105 -21.83 27.00 0.90
CA PHE A 105 -21.59 27.12 -0.53
C PHE A 105 -22.82 27.75 -1.24
N GLY A 106 -22.62 28.83 -1.96
CA GLY A 106 -23.66 29.48 -2.74
C GLY A 106 -23.26 29.68 -4.20
N ALA A 107 -22.05 30.16 -4.43
CA ALA A 107 -21.49 30.35 -5.76
C ALA A 107 -19.98 30.15 -5.74
N ILE A 108 -19.42 29.75 -6.90
CA ILE A 108 -17.97 29.49 -7.03
C ILE A 108 -17.18 30.81 -6.87
N GLY A 109 -17.62 31.88 -7.51
CA GLY A 109 -16.91 33.17 -7.51
C GLY A 109 -17.09 33.94 -6.20
N LEU A 110 -15.98 34.22 -5.49
CA LEU A 110 -15.96 35.11 -4.32
C LEU A 110 -15.45 36.53 -4.64
N GLY A 111 -14.84 36.70 -5.81
CA GLY A 111 -14.36 37.97 -6.31
C GLY A 111 -13.13 37.85 -7.19
N GLU A 112 -12.94 38.83 -8.07
CA GLU A 112 -11.79 38.95 -8.95
C GLU A 112 -11.41 40.43 -9.17
N GLY A 113 -10.23 40.64 -9.71
CA GLY A 113 -9.73 42.01 -10.02
C GLY A 113 -8.20 42.05 -10.00
N ASN A 114 -7.71 43.27 -9.79
CA ASN A 114 -6.31 43.55 -9.55
C ASN A 114 -6.17 44.22 -8.18
N ALA A 115 -5.16 43.80 -7.41
CA ALA A 115 -4.85 44.36 -6.11
C ALA A 115 -3.38 44.14 -5.75
N ARG A 116 -2.85 44.95 -4.88
CA ARG A 116 -1.49 44.88 -4.36
C ARG A 116 -1.44 44.25 -2.97
N ARG A 117 -2.47 44.51 -2.15
CA ARG A 117 -2.50 44.09 -0.75
C ARG A 117 -3.74 43.27 -0.44
N PHE A 118 -3.53 42.16 0.23
CA PHE A 118 -4.59 41.23 0.63
C PHE A 118 -4.57 41.04 2.13
N SER A 119 -5.74 41.10 2.78
CA SER A 119 -5.93 40.69 4.17
C SER A 119 -6.65 39.34 4.17
N LEU A 120 -6.02 38.33 4.71
CA LEU A 120 -6.41 36.93 4.60
C LEU A 120 -6.72 36.38 6.00
N PRO A 121 -7.94 35.89 6.27
CA PRO A 121 -8.31 35.42 7.58
C PRO A 121 -7.66 34.04 7.85
N LEU A 122 -7.19 33.85 9.07
CA LEU A 122 -6.70 32.60 9.60
C LEU A 122 -7.61 32.04 10.70
N PRO A 123 -7.54 30.72 11.00
CA PRO A 123 -8.22 30.16 12.16
C PRO A 123 -7.86 30.91 13.46
N GLY A 124 -8.75 30.89 14.47
CA GLY A 124 -8.47 31.50 15.76
C GLY A 124 -8.52 33.05 15.81
N GLY A 125 -8.87 33.68 14.69
CA GLY A 125 -9.04 35.15 14.67
C GLY A 125 -7.85 35.94 14.17
N GLN A 126 -6.77 35.28 13.83
CA GLN A 126 -5.57 35.86 13.25
C GLN A 126 -5.79 36.36 11.81
N THR A 127 -4.91 37.24 11.35
CA THR A 127 -4.92 37.77 9.99
C THR A 127 -3.53 37.74 9.38
N LEU A 128 -3.42 37.17 8.18
CA LEU A 128 -2.22 37.24 7.37
C LEU A 128 -2.39 38.30 6.29
N VAL A 129 -1.43 39.20 6.17
CA VAL A 129 -1.40 40.21 5.09
C VAL A 129 -0.40 39.76 4.04
N ALA A 130 -0.87 39.59 2.81
CA ALA A 130 -0.02 39.31 1.65
C ALA A 130 0.10 40.60 0.82
N GLU A 131 1.34 41.06 0.55
CA GLU A 131 1.64 42.28 -0.18
C GLU A 131 2.58 42.00 -1.35
N PHE A 132 2.18 42.42 -2.54
CA PHE A 132 2.94 42.24 -3.78
C PHE A 132 3.65 43.56 -4.13
N PRO A 133 4.82 43.54 -4.79
CA PRO A 133 5.52 44.76 -5.22
C PRO A 133 4.69 45.63 -6.15
N GLU A 134 3.87 44.99 -6.98
CA GLU A 134 2.98 45.60 -7.95
C GLU A 134 1.55 45.04 -7.82
N SER A 135 0.57 45.72 -8.43
CA SER A 135 -0.79 45.18 -8.48
C SER A 135 -0.84 43.92 -9.33
N VAL A 136 -1.36 42.84 -8.76
CA VAL A 136 -1.47 41.53 -9.41
C VAL A 136 -2.93 41.20 -9.67
N LYS A 137 -3.18 40.50 -10.78
CA LYS A 137 -4.48 39.89 -11.03
C LYS A 137 -4.76 38.82 -9.98
N TYR A 138 -6.00 38.77 -9.48
CA TYR A 138 -6.44 37.72 -8.57
C TYR A 138 -7.82 37.20 -8.94
N VAL A 139 -8.07 35.94 -8.56
CA VAL A 139 -9.38 35.28 -8.62
C VAL A 139 -9.59 34.52 -7.33
N ALA A 140 -10.63 34.89 -6.57
CA ALA A 140 -11.02 34.20 -5.34
C ALA A 140 -12.24 33.32 -5.60
N GLN A 141 -12.19 32.07 -5.12
CA GLN A 141 -13.23 31.09 -5.37
C GLN A 141 -13.56 30.25 -4.12
N ASP A 142 -14.83 29.91 -3.97
CA ASP A 142 -15.32 28.93 -3.02
C ASP A 142 -15.11 27.54 -3.61
N GLY A 143 -14.16 26.82 -3.06
CA GLY A 143 -13.77 25.50 -3.53
C GLY A 143 -14.55 24.33 -2.92
N ARG A 144 -15.58 24.60 -2.08
CA ARG A 144 -16.34 23.53 -1.37
C ARG A 144 -17.07 22.56 -2.31
N ARG A 145 -17.22 22.90 -3.59
CA ARG A 145 -17.68 21.95 -4.63
C ARG A 145 -16.68 20.81 -4.88
N TRP A 146 -15.38 21.03 -4.60
CA TRP A 146 -14.28 20.10 -4.90
C TRP A 146 -13.49 19.69 -3.66
N GLY A 147 -13.86 20.20 -2.46
CA GLY A 147 -13.21 19.93 -1.18
C GLY A 147 -13.61 20.95 -0.12
N GLU A 148 -13.15 20.80 1.11
CA GLU A 148 -13.56 21.62 2.27
C GLU A 148 -12.81 22.97 2.39
N HIS A 149 -12.51 23.65 1.27
CA HIS A 149 -11.68 24.86 1.25
C HIS A 149 -12.19 25.93 0.27
N TRP A 150 -11.73 27.17 0.48
CA TRP A 150 -11.75 28.27 -0.48
C TRP A 150 -10.34 28.72 -0.79
N PHE A 151 -10.14 29.46 -1.88
CA PHE A 151 -8.80 29.84 -2.31
C PHE A 151 -8.78 31.13 -3.12
N ILE A 152 -7.60 31.81 -3.12
CA ILE A 152 -7.28 32.93 -4.00
C ILE A 152 -6.07 32.54 -4.84
N ARG A 153 -6.16 32.72 -6.16
CA ARG A 153 -5.04 32.64 -7.08
C ARG A 153 -4.56 34.01 -7.45
N PHE A 154 -3.25 34.17 -7.52
CA PHE A 154 -2.58 35.42 -7.85
C PHE A 154 -1.63 35.21 -9.03
N GLY A 155 -1.51 36.23 -9.92
CA GLY A 155 -0.41 36.33 -10.86
C GLY A 155 -0.79 36.63 -12.30
N PRO A 156 0.23 36.81 -13.17
CA PRO A 156 0.07 37.22 -14.55
C PRO A 156 -0.50 36.16 -15.49
N ALA A 157 -0.43 34.88 -15.12
CA ALA A 157 -0.80 33.76 -15.98
C ALA A 157 -2.06 33.01 -15.50
N LEU A 158 -3.09 33.76 -15.08
CA LEU A 158 -4.39 33.23 -14.64
C LEU A 158 -5.36 32.91 -15.80
N GLY A 159 -4.89 32.93 -17.04
CA GLY A 159 -5.65 32.58 -18.24
C GLY A 159 -4.93 31.52 -19.07
N ARG A 160 -5.68 30.80 -19.93
CA ARG A 160 -5.09 29.75 -20.79
C ARG A 160 -4.13 30.36 -21.80
N ARG A 161 -2.92 29.80 -21.83
CA ARG A 161 -1.93 30.05 -22.87
C ARG A 161 -0.87 28.96 -22.95
N VAL A 162 -0.15 28.93 -24.09
CA VAL A 162 1.06 28.14 -24.23
C VAL A 162 2.23 28.88 -23.57
N HIS A 163 2.94 28.17 -22.71
CA HIS A 163 4.18 28.60 -22.09
C HIS A 163 5.35 27.96 -22.83
N PRO A 164 6.23 28.74 -23.47
CA PRO A 164 7.36 28.18 -24.22
C PRO A 164 8.46 27.66 -23.29
N ALA A 165 9.23 26.69 -23.78
CA ALA A 165 10.44 26.24 -23.10
C ALA A 165 11.39 27.42 -22.82
N GLY A 166 11.94 27.47 -21.60
CA GLY A 166 12.82 28.55 -21.14
C GLY A 166 12.09 29.75 -20.51
N GLU A 167 10.78 29.90 -20.66
CA GLU A 167 10.02 30.96 -19.95
C GLU A 167 10.13 30.75 -18.43
N GLU A 168 10.27 31.86 -17.71
CA GLU A 168 10.25 31.89 -16.24
C GLU A 168 9.20 32.89 -15.73
N LEU A 169 8.27 32.41 -14.91
CA LEU A 169 7.33 33.25 -14.16
C LEU A 169 7.86 33.42 -12.73
N VAL A 170 7.86 34.69 -12.26
CA VAL A 170 8.36 35.03 -10.92
C VAL A 170 7.25 35.68 -10.11
N TYR A 171 6.89 35.10 -8.98
CA TYR A 171 5.94 35.58 -8.01
C TYR A 171 6.69 36.07 -6.77
N ARG A 172 6.54 37.37 -6.41
CA ARG A 172 7.14 37.93 -5.20
C ARG A 172 6.03 38.39 -4.28
N VAL A 173 6.03 37.91 -3.05
CA VAL A 173 5.04 38.28 -2.04
C VAL A 173 5.71 38.41 -0.67
N ARG A 174 5.28 39.44 0.07
CA ARG A 174 5.66 39.62 1.46
C ARG A 174 4.45 39.33 2.35
N PHE A 175 4.69 38.51 3.35
CA PHE A 175 3.68 38.19 4.37
C PHE A 175 3.99 38.91 5.68
N THR A 176 2.98 39.51 6.27
CA THR A 176 3.02 40.15 7.58
C THR A 176 1.79 39.76 8.39
N SER A 177 1.83 39.91 9.71
CA SER A 177 0.69 39.75 10.60
C SER A 177 0.83 40.71 11.77
N PRO A 178 -0.26 41.29 12.32
CA PRO A 178 -0.22 42.04 13.56
C PRO A 178 0.38 41.27 14.74
N GLU A 179 0.17 39.97 14.75
CA GLU A 179 0.68 39.02 15.78
C GLU A 179 2.13 38.59 15.51
N GLY A 180 2.75 39.11 14.45
CA GLY A 180 4.02 38.66 13.93
C GLY A 180 3.87 37.42 13.02
N VAL A 181 4.85 37.21 12.13
CA VAL A 181 4.92 36.04 11.26
C VAL A 181 6.36 35.53 11.22
N ARG A 182 6.51 34.23 11.30
CA ARG A 182 7.80 33.54 11.16
C ARG A 182 7.73 32.39 10.18
N VAL A 183 8.86 32.07 9.56
CA VAL A 183 9.02 30.91 8.72
C VAL A 183 9.75 29.81 9.49
N GLU A 184 9.19 28.61 9.45
CA GLU A 184 9.85 27.40 9.97
C GLU A 184 10.30 26.54 8.79
N ARG A 185 11.56 26.11 8.84
CA ARG A 185 12.13 25.17 7.88
C ARG A 185 12.11 23.77 8.50
N PRO A 186 11.68 22.74 7.77
CA PRO A 186 11.82 21.37 8.26
C PRO A 186 13.30 20.99 8.33
N GLU A 187 13.66 20.30 9.40
CA GLU A 187 15.00 19.74 9.59
C GLU A 187 14.97 18.25 9.22
N PRO A 188 15.94 17.78 8.42
CA PRO A 188 16.05 16.36 8.11
C PRO A 188 16.16 15.51 9.38
N CYS A 189 15.42 14.40 9.39
CA CYS A 189 15.43 13.43 10.48
C CYS A 189 16.20 12.17 10.04
N THR A 190 17.23 11.80 10.79
CA THR A 190 18.01 10.58 10.55
C THR A 190 17.70 9.54 11.62
N VAL A 191 17.35 8.33 11.19
CA VAL A 191 17.17 7.18 12.08
C VAL A 191 18.54 6.66 12.51
N SER A 192 18.83 6.71 13.80
CA SER A 192 20.11 6.26 14.37
C SER A 192 19.92 5.67 15.77
N VAL A 193 20.84 4.78 16.15
CA VAL A 193 20.87 4.26 17.54
C VAL A 193 20.91 5.42 18.52
N GLY A 194 20.08 5.38 19.55
CA GLY A 194 20.00 6.44 20.56
C GLY A 194 18.81 6.29 21.48
N GLU A 195 18.23 7.39 21.90
CA GLU A 195 17.11 7.42 22.84
C GLU A 195 15.91 6.60 22.33
N ASN A 196 15.52 6.80 21.06
CA ASN A 196 14.30 6.21 20.48
C ASN A 196 14.54 4.89 19.75
N TRP A 197 15.78 4.54 19.39
CA TRP A 197 16.06 3.39 18.52
C TRP A 197 17.13 2.47 19.11
N ALA A 198 16.93 1.15 18.98
CA ALA A 198 17.86 0.11 19.36
C ALA A 198 18.27 -0.74 18.15
N LYS A 199 19.47 -1.33 18.19
CA LYS A 199 19.88 -2.34 17.20
C LYS A 199 18.91 -3.51 17.20
N PHE A 200 18.63 -4.02 16.01
CA PHE A 200 17.78 -5.18 15.81
C PHE A 200 18.45 -6.14 14.83
N GLU A 201 18.58 -7.39 15.24
CA GLU A 201 19.11 -8.45 14.37
C GLU A 201 17.96 -9.20 13.71
N ASN A 202 17.92 -9.20 12.37
CA ASN A 202 16.93 -9.92 11.58
C ASN A 202 17.54 -11.21 11.02
N ARG A 203 17.46 -12.29 11.76
CA ARG A 203 17.74 -13.66 11.27
C ARG A 203 16.47 -14.23 10.68
N LYS A 204 16.59 -14.91 9.53
CA LYS A 204 15.43 -15.33 8.74
C LYS A 204 15.06 -16.79 8.92
N ASP A 205 16.02 -17.66 9.28
CA ASP A 205 15.73 -19.05 9.53
C ASP A 205 14.99 -19.23 10.85
N ILE A 206 13.93 -20.03 10.81
CA ILE A 206 13.11 -20.33 11.98
C ILE A 206 13.59 -21.65 12.56
N GLU A 207 13.91 -21.67 13.85
CA GLU A 207 14.31 -22.87 14.57
C GLU A 207 13.14 -23.89 14.56
N PRO A 208 13.37 -25.14 14.12
CA PRO A 208 12.35 -26.18 14.17
C PRO A 208 11.80 -26.38 15.58
N GLY A 209 10.47 -26.46 15.70
CA GLY A 209 9.79 -26.65 16.99
C GLY A 209 9.76 -25.42 17.90
N SER A 210 10.37 -24.28 17.51
CA SER A 210 10.27 -23.03 18.26
C SER A 210 8.84 -22.47 18.27
N ALA A 211 8.57 -21.45 19.09
CA ALA A 211 7.27 -20.76 19.10
C ALA A 211 6.94 -20.05 17.78
N LEU A 212 7.94 -19.84 16.90
CA LEU A 212 7.76 -19.26 15.58
C LEU A 212 7.61 -20.29 14.47
N ASP A 213 7.76 -21.59 14.76
CA ASP A 213 7.54 -22.67 13.81
C ASP A 213 6.06 -23.10 13.77
N PHE A 214 5.37 -22.65 12.74
CA PHE A 214 3.95 -22.93 12.53
C PHE A 214 3.71 -24.17 11.64
N SER A 215 4.74 -24.90 11.23
CA SER A 215 4.61 -26.11 10.39
C SER A 215 3.77 -27.23 11.05
N GLY A 216 3.75 -27.28 12.38
CA GLY A 216 2.93 -28.22 13.16
C GLY A 216 1.48 -27.80 13.39
N GLN A 217 1.02 -26.64 12.86
CA GLN A 217 -0.33 -26.13 13.10
C GLN A 217 -1.41 -26.73 12.17
N GLY A 218 -1.05 -27.66 11.27
CA GLY A 218 -2.01 -28.27 10.33
C GLY A 218 -2.51 -27.32 9.24
N LEU A 219 -1.71 -26.31 8.86
CA LEU A 219 -2.08 -25.28 7.89
C LEU A 219 -1.80 -25.70 6.44
N GLN A 220 -0.92 -26.65 6.20
CA GLN A 220 -0.52 -27.13 4.88
C GLN A 220 -1.14 -28.50 4.57
N ASP A 221 -1.54 -28.68 3.32
CA ASP A 221 -2.09 -29.94 2.80
C ASP A 221 -1.02 -30.69 1.96
N ALA A 222 0.03 -31.21 2.59
CA ALA A 222 1.12 -31.88 1.87
C ALA A 222 0.72 -33.27 1.33
N PRO A 223 0.94 -33.57 0.01
CA PRO A 223 1.28 -32.60 -1.03
C PRO A 223 0.08 -31.72 -1.41
N ALA A 224 0.35 -30.48 -1.87
CA ALA A 224 -0.71 -29.62 -2.42
C ALA A 224 -1.37 -30.32 -3.62
N GLY A 225 -2.69 -30.18 -3.75
CA GLY A 225 -3.46 -30.87 -4.78
C GLY A 225 -3.90 -32.30 -4.43
N LYS A 226 -3.58 -32.82 -3.23
CA LYS A 226 -4.01 -34.16 -2.79
C LYS A 226 -5.52 -34.33 -2.69
N TYR A 227 -6.27 -33.23 -2.60
CA TYR A 227 -7.75 -33.22 -2.59
C TYR A 227 -8.36 -32.86 -3.95
N GLY A 228 -7.60 -33.07 -5.04
CA GLY A 228 -8.06 -32.80 -6.39
C GLY A 228 -8.07 -31.31 -6.75
N TRP A 229 -8.97 -30.95 -7.65
CA TRP A 229 -9.07 -29.58 -8.18
C TRP A 229 -9.89 -28.66 -7.31
N LEU A 230 -9.51 -27.38 -7.31
CA LEU A 230 -10.28 -26.34 -6.63
C LEU A 230 -11.54 -26.00 -7.44
N ARG A 231 -12.64 -25.74 -6.75
CA ARG A 231 -13.91 -25.28 -7.30
C ARG A 231 -14.39 -24.04 -6.55
N ALA A 232 -15.14 -23.21 -7.24
CA ALA A 232 -15.91 -22.11 -6.64
C ALA A 232 -17.34 -22.59 -6.38
N VAL A 233 -17.75 -22.64 -5.12
CA VAL A 233 -19.06 -23.15 -4.69
C VAL A 233 -19.68 -22.20 -3.67
N GLY A 234 -20.80 -21.58 -4.01
CA GLY A 234 -21.57 -20.75 -3.08
C GLY A 234 -20.77 -19.58 -2.49
N GLY A 235 -19.83 -19.00 -3.23
CA GLY A 235 -18.99 -17.91 -2.76
C GLY A 235 -17.72 -18.33 -2.05
N GLN A 236 -17.40 -19.62 -1.98
CA GLN A 236 -16.23 -20.15 -1.30
C GLN A 236 -15.42 -21.06 -2.23
N PHE A 237 -14.15 -21.29 -1.88
CA PHE A 237 -13.34 -22.33 -2.49
C PHE A 237 -13.57 -23.66 -1.79
N GLU A 238 -13.68 -24.74 -2.57
CA GLU A 238 -13.71 -26.14 -2.11
C GLU A 238 -12.86 -27.03 -3.04
N PHE A 239 -12.31 -28.11 -2.51
CA PHE A 239 -11.66 -29.13 -3.36
C PHE A 239 -12.67 -30.20 -3.81
N THR A 240 -12.46 -30.73 -5.01
CA THR A 240 -13.32 -31.80 -5.59
C THR A 240 -13.48 -33.01 -4.68
N ASP A 241 -12.40 -33.42 -3.99
CA ASP A 241 -12.35 -34.64 -3.18
C ASP A 241 -12.57 -34.33 -1.69
N ARG A 242 -12.92 -33.07 -1.37
CA ARG A 242 -13.28 -32.61 -0.01
C ARG A 242 -14.46 -31.62 -0.06
N PRO A 243 -15.62 -32.06 -0.60
CA PRO A 243 -16.79 -31.19 -0.74
C PRO A 243 -17.36 -30.75 0.62
N GLY A 244 -17.93 -29.54 0.65
CA GLY A 244 -18.51 -28.95 1.86
C GLY A 244 -17.49 -28.41 2.86
N VAL A 245 -16.20 -28.46 2.55
CA VAL A 245 -15.15 -27.88 3.39
C VAL A 245 -14.56 -26.66 2.70
N ALA A 246 -14.81 -25.48 3.27
CA ALA A 246 -14.27 -24.22 2.77
C ALA A 246 -12.74 -24.23 2.85
N GLN A 247 -12.10 -23.82 1.77
CA GLN A 247 -10.64 -23.70 1.66
C GLN A 247 -10.22 -22.23 1.68
N ARG A 248 -9.29 -21.89 2.57
CA ARG A 248 -8.63 -20.57 2.60
C ARG A 248 -7.17 -20.68 2.19
N PHE A 249 -6.66 -19.60 1.59
CA PHE A 249 -5.26 -19.47 1.20
C PHE A 249 -4.66 -18.22 1.83
N TYR A 250 -3.50 -18.37 2.48
CA TYR A 250 -2.70 -17.27 2.96
C TYR A 250 -1.23 -17.48 2.62
N GLY A 251 -0.64 -16.53 1.92
CA GLY A 251 0.73 -16.65 1.46
C GLY A 251 1.36 -15.35 1.00
N VAL A 252 2.36 -15.50 0.17
CA VAL A 252 3.24 -14.40 -0.25
C VAL A 252 3.55 -14.48 -1.74
N ASN A 253 3.89 -13.32 -2.32
CA ASN A 253 4.43 -13.23 -3.67
C ASN A 253 5.94 -13.46 -3.68
N LEU A 254 6.45 -14.25 -4.62
CA LEU A 254 7.84 -14.31 -5.05
C LEU A 254 7.96 -13.63 -6.39
N CYS A 255 8.88 -12.67 -6.54
CA CYS A 255 8.95 -11.81 -7.72
C CYS A 255 10.33 -11.87 -8.38
N PHE A 256 10.40 -11.76 -9.71
CA PHE A 256 11.63 -11.69 -10.50
C PHE A 256 12.61 -12.83 -10.18
N THR A 257 13.84 -12.50 -9.76
CA THR A 257 14.86 -13.52 -9.45
C THR A 257 14.52 -14.37 -8.22
N ALA A 258 13.61 -13.91 -7.37
CA ALA A 258 13.11 -14.69 -6.24
C ALA A 258 12.33 -15.95 -6.67
N CYS A 259 11.83 -15.99 -7.92
CA CYS A 259 11.19 -17.17 -8.50
C CYS A 259 12.21 -18.23 -8.97
N TYR A 260 13.51 -17.95 -8.94
CA TYR A 260 14.56 -18.78 -9.55
C TYR A 260 15.73 -19.05 -8.59
N PRO A 261 15.47 -19.56 -7.36
CA PRO A 261 16.52 -19.97 -6.44
C PRO A 261 17.31 -21.19 -7.00
N ALA A 262 18.52 -21.43 -6.53
CA ALA A 262 19.16 -22.74 -6.70
C ALA A 262 18.36 -23.80 -5.93
N HIS A 263 18.55 -25.08 -6.22
CA HIS A 263 17.75 -26.15 -5.61
C HIS A 263 17.85 -26.14 -4.08
N GLU A 264 19.05 -26.05 -3.53
CA GLU A 264 19.28 -25.99 -2.09
C GLU A 264 18.67 -24.72 -1.45
N GLU A 265 18.70 -23.60 -2.19
CA GLU A 265 18.04 -22.36 -1.77
C GLU A 265 16.51 -22.52 -1.80
N ALA A 266 15.96 -23.25 -2.77
CA ALA A 266 14.53 -23.54 -2.86
C ALA A 266 14.05 -24.40 -1.67
N ASP A 267 14.81 -25.41 -1.29
CA ASP A 267 14.52 -26.23 -0.12
C ASP A 267 14.42 -25.39 1.15
N LEU A 268 15.44 -24.56 1.40
CA LEU A 268 15.46 -23.67 2.57
C LEU A 268 14.32 -22.64 2.53
N LEU A 269 14.05 -22.05 1.37
CA LEU A 269 12.98 -21.07 1.20
C LEU A 269 11.61 -21.69 1.48
N VAL A 270 11.31 -22.82 0.87
CA VAL A 270 10.02 -23.50 1.01
C VAL A 270 9.81 -23.95 2.45
N ASP A 271 10.81 -24.54 3.10
CA ASP A 271 10.74 -24.92 4.52
C ASP A 271 10.49 -23.72 5.42
N ARG A 272 11.14 -22.59 5.16
CA ARG A 272 10.92 -21.35 5.91
C ARG A 272 9.49 -20.84 5.73
N LEU A 273 8.96 -20.82 4.50
CA LEU A 273 7.59 -20.37 4.23
C LEU A 273 6.55 -21.27 4.93
N VAL A 274 6.78 -22.57 4.95
CA VAL A 274 5.95 -23.52 5.72
C VAL A 274 6.01 -23.22 7.22
N ARG A 275 7.20 -22.96 7.78
CA ARG A 275 7.34 -22.57 9.20
C ARG A 275 6.77 -21.19 9.50
N CYS A 276 6.73 -20.27 8.55
CA CYS A 276 5.99 -19.01 8.70
C CYS A 276 4.47 -19.23 8.81
N GLY A 277 3.95 -20.40 8.42
CA GLY A 277 2.53 -20.74 8.46
C GLY A 277 1.78 -20.40 7.18
N TYR A 278 2.46 -20.17 6.06
CA TYR A 278 1.81 -20.01 4.77
C TYR A 278 1.39 -21.36 4.18
N ASN A 279 0.30 -21.38 3.42
CA ASN A 279 -0.13 -22.57 2.64
C ASN A 279 -0.16 -22.31 1.13
N THR A 280 0.32 -21.17 0.69
CA THR A 280 0.38 -20.82 -0.73
C THR A 280 1.52 -19.84 -1.03
N ILE A 281 1.98 -19.85 -2.29
CA ILE A 281 2.86 -18.84 -2.87
C ILE A 281 2.29 -18.36 -4.21
N ARG A 282 2.56 -17.11 -4.57
CA ARG A 282 2.31 -16.61 -5.91
C ARG A 282 3.63 -16.34 -6.60
N ILE A 283 3.88 -17.01 -7.72
CA ILE A 283 5.01 -16.69 -8.60
C ILE A 283 4.62 -15.52 -9.49
N HIS A 284 5.35 -14.43 -9.37
CA HIS A 284 4.99 -13.15 -9.97
C HIS A 284 6.19 -12.48 -10.62
N HIS A 285 6.01 -11.70 -11.69
CA HIS A 285 7.12 -11.16 -12.52
C HIS A 285 8.13 -12.23 -13.00
N HIS A 286 7.70 -13.48 -13.13
CA HIS A 286 8.53 -14.57 -13.61
C HIS A 286 8.63 -14.60 -15.15
N ASP A 287 7.64 -14.06 -15.82
CA ASP A 287 7.35 -14.24 -17.24
C ASP A 287 8.46 -13.79 -18.19
N ASP A 288 9.20 -12.71 -17.87
CA ASP A 288 10.31 -12.24 -18.70
C ASP A 288 11.54 -13.17 -18.62
N LEU A 289 11.91 -13.62 -17.41
CA LEU A 289 13.02 -14.54 -17.22
C LEU A 289 12.71 -15.92 -17.78
N TRP A 290 11.50 -16.42 -17.57
CA TRP A 290 11.07 -17.72 -18.09
C TRP A 290 11.12 -17.78 -19.61
N ALA A 291 10.66 -16.72 -20.30
CA ALA A 291 10.67 -16.63 -21.75
C ALA A 291 12.07 -16.50 -22.35
N LYS A 292 12.95 -15.68 -21.71
CA LYS A 292 14.25 -15.29 -22.28
C LYS A 292 15.44 -16.09 -21.77
N LYS A 293 15.28 -16.84 -20.69
CA LYS A 293 16.32 -17.55 -19.96
C LYS A 293 15.94 -19.02 -19.76
N PRO A 294 15.89 -19.83 -20.84
CA PRO A 294 15.49 -21.26 -20.73
C PRO A 294 16.30 -22.03 -19.69
N GLU A 295 17.56 -21.66 -19.48
CA GLU A 295 18.45 -22.25 -18.47
C GLU A 295 17.98 -22.02 -17.01
N LEU A 296 17.05 -21.09 -16.78
CA LEU A 296 16.45 -20.85 -15.45
C LEU A 296 15.17 -21.64 -15.25
N ARG A 297 14.58 -22.25 -16.29
CA ARG A 297 13.29 -22.97 -16.18
C ARG A 297 13.38 -24.12 -15.16
N ASP A 298 14.47 -24.86 -15.15
CA ASP A 298 14.72 -25.92 -14.17
C ASP A 298 14.60 -25.43 -12.71
N ARG A 299 15.08 -24.23 -12.41
CA ARG A 299 14.98 -23.67 -11.05
C ARG A 299 13.54 -23.36 -10.66
N LEU A 300 12.74 -22.82 -11.59
CA LEU A 300 11.32 -22.56 -11.34
C LEU A 300 10.55 -23.87 -11.20
N ASP A 301 10.83 -24.86 -12.06
CA ASP A 301 10.26 -26.21 -12.00
C ASP A 301 10.52 -26.86 -10.64
N TYR A 302 11.76 -26.80 -10.16
CA TYR A 302 12.14 -27.32 -8.85
C TYR A 302 11.44 -26.60 -7.70
N LEU A 303 11.41 -25.27 -7.73
CA LEU A 303 10.70 -24.47 -6.72
C LEU A 303 9.21 -24.85 -6.65
N ILE A 304 8.54 -24.96 -7.79
CA ILE A 304 7.11 -25.33 -7.86
C ILE A 304 6.92 -26.75 -7.33
N ALA A 305 7.74 -27.70 -7.76
CA ALA A 305 7.66 -29.10 -7.30
C ALA A 305 7.87 -29.21 -5.79
N LYS A 306 8.85 -28.49 -5.24
CA LYS A 306 9.13 -28.48 -3.80
C LYS A 306 8.02 -27.81 -3.00
N ALA A 307 7.47 -26.71 -3.50
CA ALA A 307 6.31 -26.05 -2.89
C ALA A 307 5.11 -27.01 -2.82
N VAL A 308 4.78 -27.68 -3.92
CA VAL A 308 3.69 -28.68 -4.00
C VAL A 308 3.95 -29.83 -3.04
N GLU A 309 5.16 -30.41 -3.01
CA GLU A 309 5.55 -31.47 -2.09
C GLU A 309 5.29 -31.09 -0.63
N ARG A 310 5.64 -29.86 -0.25
CA ARG A 310 5.52 -29.35 1.13
C ARG A 310 4.13 -28.79 1.47
N GLY A 311 3.16 -28.88 0.55
CA GLY A 311 1.78 -28.44 0.77
C GLY A 311 1.53 -26.95 0.56
N LEU A 312 2.42 -26.26 -0.15
CA LEU A 312 2.19 -24.89 -0.60
C LEU A 312 1.55 -24.94 -2.00
N TYR A 313 0.33 -24.43 -2.10
CA TYR A 313 -0.31 -24.21 -3.38
C TYR A 313 0.39 -23.07 -4.14
N VAL A 314 0.41 -23.16 -5.46
CA VAL A 314 1.05 -22.15 -6.30
C VAL A 314 0.00 -21.43 -7.15
N THR A 315 0.03 -20.12 -7.18
CA THR A 315 -0.76 -19.29 -8.12
C THR A 315 0.16 -18.46 -9.00
N THR A 316 -0.32 -18.02 -10.14
CA THR A 316 0.46 -17.24 -11.09
C THR A 316 -0.42 -16.39 -12.02
N ASP A 317 0.26 -15.54 -12.79
CA ASP A 317 -0.32 -14.75 -13.87
C ASP A 317 0.27 -15.20 -15.22
N LEU A 318 -0.56 -15.21 -16.26
CA LEU A 318 -0.09 -15.52 -17.61
C LEU A 318 0.56 -14.32 -18.32
N TYR A 319 0.48 -13.15 -17.75
CA TYR A 319 1.29 -11.99 -18.10
C TYR A 319 1.38 -11.00 -16.94
N VAL A 320 2.60 -10.57 -16.64
CA VAL A 320 2.87 -9.51 -15.65
C VAL A 320 3.70 -8.39 -16.26
N SER A 321 4.93 -8.72 -16.70
CA SER A 321 5.93 -7.72 -17.11
C SER A 321 6.90 -8.20 -18.19
N ARG A 322 6.61 -9.29 -18.87
CA ARG A 322 7.44 -9.77 -19.99
C ARG A 322 7.65 -8.67 -21.01
N LYS A 323 8.91 -8.41 -21.37
CA LYS A 323 9.27 -7.42 -22.37
C LYS A 323 9.01 -7.98 -23.76
N VAL A 324 8.02 -7.41 -24.45
CA VAL A 324 7.65 -7.74 -25.82
C VAL A 324 8.24 -6.69 -26.77
N THR A 325 8.75 -7.11 -27.90
CA THR A 325 9.28 -6.22 -28.92
C THR A 325 8.20 -5.87 -29.97
N TRP A 326 8.36 -4.73 -30.65
CA TRP A 326 7.47 -4.36 -31.75
C TRP A 326 7.55 -5.36 -32.88
N LYS A 327 8.72 -5.98 -33.10
CA LYS A 327 8.91 -7.04 -34.10
C LYS A 327 8.04 -8.27 -33.81
N GLU A 328 7.92 -8.69 -32.53
CA GLU A 328 7.00 -9.75 -32.10
C GLU A 328 5.53 -9.39 -32.36
N LEU A 329 5.22 -8.10 -32.43
CA LEU A 329 3.88 -7.59 -32.76
C LEU A 329 3.69 -7.26 -34.24
N GLY A 330 4.62 -7.71 -35.10
CA GLY A 330 4.56 -7.53 -36.56
C GLY A 330 4.89 -6.12 -37.06
N GLU A 331 5.52 -5.29 -36.23
CA GLU A 331 5.93 -3.93 -36.58
C GLU A 331 7.45 -3.82 -36.75
N ASP A 332 7.89 -3.31 -37.91
CA ASP A 332 9.32 -3.15 -38.21
C ASP A 332 9.85 -1.82 -37.62
N ARG A 333 9.94 -1.79 -36.29
CA ARG A 333 10.56 -0.69 -35.53
C ARG A 333 11.30 -1.21 -34.30
N PRO A 334 12.34 -0.50 -33.82
CA PRO A 334 13.14 -0.93 -32.68
C PRO A 334 12.36 -0.83 -31.36
N GLY A 335 12.81 -1.58 -30.34
CA GLY A 335 12.24 -1.55 -28.99
C GLY A 335 10.93 -2.33 -28.87
N GLY A 336 10.09 -1.92 -27.94
CA GLY A 336 8.80 -2.56 -27.66
C GLY A 336 7.84 -1.60 -26.95
N PRO A 337 6.58 -1.98 -26.78
CA PRO A 337 5.62 -1.23 -25.99
C PRO A 337 6.03 -1.21 -24.52
N ASP A 338 5.70 -0.13 -23.81
CA ASP A 338 5.67 -0.15 -22.36
C ASP A 338 4.72 -1.25 -21.85
N VAL A 339 5.01 -1.79 -20.67
CA VAL A 339 4.22 -2.89 -20.08
C VAL A 339 2.72 -2.56 -20.01
N GLN A 340 2.35 -1.33 -19.66
CA GLN A 340 0.95 -0.93 -19.56
C GLN A 340 0.29 -0.77 -20.93
N LEU A 341 1.05 -0.34 -21.92
CA LEU A 341 0.60 -0.29 -23.30
C LEU A 341 0.37 -1.71 -23.82
N TYR A 342 1.32 -2.65 -23.61
CA TYR A 342 1.15 -4.03 -24.07
C TYR A 342 -0.09 -4.70 -23.46
N LYS A 343 -0.31 -4.56 -22.16
CA LYS A 343 -1.53 -5.04 -21.47
C LYS A 343 -2.79 -4.52 -22.18
N SER A 344 -2.79 -3.24 -22.55
CA SER A 344 -3.91 -2.62 -23.27
C SER A 344 -4.07 -3.14 -24.72
N LEU A 345 -2.94 -3.35 -25.42
CA LEU A 345 -2.96 -3.90 -26.78
C LEU A 345 -3.53 -5.32 -26.83
N VAL A 346 -3.22 -6.17 -25.84
CA VAL A 346 -3.78 -7.53 -25.75
C VAL A 346 -5.31 -7.52 -25.75
N LEU A 347 -5.93 -6.48 -25.20
CA LEU A 347 -7.39 -6.35 -25.14
C LEU A 347 -8.02 -5.93 -26.50
N VAL A 348 -7.27 -5.21 -27.36
CA VAL A 348 -7.85 -4.57 -28.57
C VAL A 348 -7.22 -5.02 -29.88
N ASP A 349 -5.99 -5.57 -29.84
CA ASP A 349 -5.23 -5.97 -31.04
C ASP A 349 -5.04 -7.48 -31.12
N ASN A 350 -5.44 -8.09 -32.24
CA ASN A 350 -5.36 -9.54 -32.40
C ASN A 350 -3.93 -10.07 -32.43
N VAL A 351 -2.96 -9.29 -32.94
CA VAL A 351 -1.54 -9.72 -32.97
C VAL A 351 -0.98 -9.79 -31.56
N ALA A 352 -1.26 -8.77 -30.73
CA ALA A 352 -0.88 -8.76 -29.32
C ALA A 352 -1.55 -9.89 -28.53
N TYR A 353 -2.85 -10.16 -28.81
CA TYR A 353 -3.54 -11.31 -28.23
C TYR A 353 -2.88 -12.64 -28.59
N VAL A 354 -2.53 -12.86 -29.87
CA VAL A 354 -1.85 -14.10 -30.32
C VAL A 354 -0.48 -14.25 -29.65
N ASN A 355 0.27 -13.16 -29.49
CA ASN A 355 1.54 -13.16 -28.79
C ASN A 355 1.37 -13.55 -27.29
N TRP A 356 0.33 -13.02 -26.62
CA TRP A 356 -0.03 -13.43 -25.26
C TRP A 356 -0.43 -14.90 -25.18
N ALA A 357 -1.29 -15.36 -26.11
CA ALA A 357 -1.80 -16.73 -26.13
C ALA A 357 -0.70 -17.76 -26.39
N ALA A 358 0.27 -17.43 -27.26
CA ALA A 358 1.42 -18.30 -27.53
C ALA A 358 2.30 -18.49 -26.28
N PHE A 359 2.58 -17.41 -25.55
CA PHE A 359 3.29 -17.52 -24.27
C PHE A 359 2.49 -18.33 -23.23
N ALA A 360 1.20 -18.05 -23.08
CA ALA A 360 0.32 -18.76 -22.17
C ALA A 360 0.29 -20.27 -22.47
N GLN A 361 0.20 -20.65 -23.74
CA GLN A 361 0.23 -22.03 -24.18
C GLN A 361 1.58 -22.70 -23.86
N GLU A 362 2.69 -22.07 -24.24
CA GLU A 362 4.04 -22.60 -23.98
C GLU A 362 4.28 -22.83 -22.49
N PHE A 363 3.90 -21.85 -21.65
CA PHE A 363 4.04 -21.97 -20.20
C PHE A 363 3.16 -23.10 -19.63
N LEU A 364 1.88 -23.14 -19.99
CA LEU A 364 0.93 -24.09 -19.42
C LEU A 364 1.14 -25.53 -19.91
N GLU A 365 1.66 -25.73 -21.12
CA GLU A 365 1.99 -27.04 -21.68
C GLU A 365 3.38 -27.56 -21.29
N HIS A 366 4.21 -26.69 -20.68
CA HIS A 366 5.50 -27.07 -20.15
C HIS A 366 5.33 -28.17 -19.09
N VAL A 367 6.00 -29.31 -19.31
CA VAL A 367 6.00 -30.43 -18.38
C VAL A 367 7.12 -30.23 -17.35
N ASN A 368 6.74 -30.02 -16.12
CA ASN A 368 7.68 -29.93 -15.01
C ASN A 368 8.40 -31.29 -14.83
N PRO A 369 9.74 -31.35 -14.94
CA PRO A 369 10.49 -32.59 -14.91
C PRO A 369 10.48 -33.31 -13.54
N TYR A 370 10.09 -32.61 -12.46
CA TYR A 370 10.01 -33.15 -11.09
C TYR A 370 8.62 -33.70 -10.78
N THR A 371 7.55 -32.96 -11.05
CA THR A 371 6.18 -33.44 -10.83
C THR A 371 5.66 -34.35 -11.94
N LYS A 372 6.33 -34.41 -13.11
CA LYS A 372 5.94 -35.15 -14.31
C LYS A 372 4.58 -34.70 -14.89
N ARG A 373 4.13 -33.51 -14.57
CA ARG A 373 2.86 -32.93 -15.04
C ARG A 373 3.12 -31.64 -15.80
N ALA A 374 2.29 -31.37 -16.79
CA ALA A 374 2.22 -30.03 -17.37
C ALA A 374 1.62 -29.07 -16.33
N TYR A 375 2.01 -27.79 -16.36
CA TYR A 375 1.48 -26.82 -15.38
C TYR A 375 -0.05 -26.71 -15.42
N ARG A 376 -0.68 -26.85 -16.59
CA ARG A 376 -2.15 -26.90 -16.73
C ARG A 376 -2.80 -28.10 -16.03
N ASP A 377 -2.04 -29.16 -15.81
CA ASP A 377 -2.52 -30.44 -15.24
C ASP A 377 -2.09 -30.62 -13.77
N GLU A 378 -1.47 -29.59 -13.17
CA GLU A 378 -0.99 -29.62 -11.77
C GLU A 378 -2.08 -29.09 -10.81
N PRO A 379 -2.74 -29.96 -10.02
CA PRO A 379 -3.79 -29.52 -9.08
C PRO A 379 -3.23 -28.69 -7.92
N GLY A 380 -1.92 -28.71 -7.68
CA GLY A 380 -1.21 -27.81 -6.78
C GLY A 380 -1.14 -26.37 -7.30
N MET A 381 -1.55 -26.12 -8.57
CA MET A 381 -1.64 -24.79 -9.17
C MET A 381 -3.12 -24.43 -9.48
N PRO A 382 -3.96 -24.23 -8.46
CA PRO A 382 -5.41 -24.17 -8.63
C PRO A 382 -5.97 -22.84 -9.11
N LEU A 383 -5.21 -21.76 -9.07
CA LEU A 383 -5.65 -20.38 -9.35
C LEU A 383 -4.72 -19.70 -10.35
N VAL A 384 -5.28 -19.04 -11.37
CA VAL A 384 -4.51 -18.33 -12.40
C VAL A 384 -5.18 -17.02 -12.77
N SER A 385 -4.39 -15.95 -12.86
CA SER A 385 -4.81 -14.67 -13.44
C SER A 385 -4.38 -14.57 -14.92
N LEU A 386 -5.25 -14.05 -15.78
CA LEU A 386 -4.95 -13.91 -17.21
C LEU A 386 -3.89 -12.83 -17.46
N ILE A 387 -4.09 -11.65 -16.90
CA ILE A 387 -3.16 -10.51 -16.97
C ILE A 387 -3.19 -9.78 -15.62
N ASN A 388 -2.04 -9.66 -14.98
CA ASN A 388 -1.92 -8.86 -13.76
C ASN A 388 -2.27 -7.39 -14.05
N GLU A 389 -3.22 -6.81 -13.29
CA GLU A 389 -3.67 -5.41 -13.44
C GLU A 389 -3.99 -5.05 -14.89
N GLY A 390 -4.75 -5.93 -15.56
CA GLY A 390 -4.99 -5.94 -16.99
C GLY A 390 -6.13 -5.04 -17.46
N ASN A 391 -6.30 -3.82 -16.92
CA ASN A 391 -7.31 -2.86 -17.34
C ASN A 391 -6.72 -1.64 -18.07
N LEU A 392 -7.53 -0.92 -18.83
CA LEU A 392 -7.09 0.26 -19.57
C LEU A 392 -6.77 1.46 -18.66
N GLY A 393 -7.28 1.50 -17.44
CA GLY A 393 -7.04 2.58 -16.49
C GLY A 393 -5.60 2.60 -15.95
N MET A 394 -4.99 1.42 -15.77
CA MET A 394 -3.62 1.32 -15.27
C MET A 394 -2.61 1.95 -16.24
N GLY A 395 -1.71 2.76 -15.72
CA GLY A 395 -0.69 3.46 -16.53
C GLY A 395 -1.19 4.67 -17.31
N PHE A 396 -2.45 5.06 -17.15
CA PHE A 396 -3.02 6.20 -17.86
C PHE A 396 -2.29 7.51 -17.46
N GLY A 397 -1.94 8.32 -18.47
CA GLY A 397 -1.27 9.61 -18.25
C GLY A 397 0.26 9.55 -18.13
N TYR A 398 0.88 8.35 -17.99
CA TYR A 398 2.35 8.22 -17.97
C TYR A 398 2.92 7.24 -19.01
N SER A 399 2.14 6.27 -19.47
CA SER A 399 2.57 5.30 -20.49
C SER A 399 2.39 5.78 -21.93
N GLY A 400 1.69 6.91 -22.12
CA GLY A 400 1.36 7.44 -23.45
C GLY A 400 0.34 6.64 -24.25
N LYS A 401 -0.22 5.58 -23.68
CA LYS A 401 -1.13 4.64 -24.36
C LYS A 401 -2.43 5.27 -24.85
N GLU A 402 -2.87 6.38 -24.24
CA GLU A 402 -4.05 7.13 -24.64
C GLU A 402 -4.00 7.66 -26.07
N LYS A 403 -2.80 7.72 -26.66
CA LYS A 403 -2.54 8.14 -28.05
C LYS A 403 -2.09 7.00 -28.96
N ASP A 404 -1.97 5.78 -28.44
CA ASP A 404 -1.58 4.64 -29.26
C ASP A 404 -2.56 4.45 -30.43
N PRO A 405 -2.08 4.28 -31.67
CA PRO A 405 -2.93 4.23 -32.86
C PRO A 405 -3.98 3.10 -32.84
N LYS A 406 -3.63 1.91 -32.32
CA LYS A 406 -4.52 0.74 -32.28
C LYS A 406 -5.60 0.93 -31.23
N LEU A 407 -5.20 1.37 -30.02
CA LEU A 407 -6.13 1.66 -28.92
C LEU A 407 -7.06 2.81 -29.30
N LEU A 408 -6.53 3.86 -29.90
CA LEU A 408 -7.32 5.01 -30.37
C LEU A 408 -8.29 4.64 -31.50
N ALA A 409 -7.89 3.77 -32.42
CA ALA A 409 -8.79 3.26 -33.46
C ALA A 409 -9.97 2.50 -32.86
N ALA A 410 -9.72 1.60 -31.90
CA ALA A 410 -10.77 0.87 -31.18
C ALA A 410 -11.71 1.82 -30.42
N TRP A 411 -11.17 2.82 -29.73
CA TRP A 411 -11.93 3.86 -29.05
C TRP A 411 -12.83 4.65 -30.01
N ARG A 412 -12.30 5.08 -31.16
CA ARG A 412 -13.05 5.85 -32.18
C ARG A 412 -14.28 5.08 -32.65
N VAL A 413 -14.11 3.78 -32.91
CA VAL A 413 -15.23 2.90 -33.31
C VAL A 413 -16.25 2.79 -32.17
N PHE A 414 -15.81 2.47 -30.97
CA PHE A 414 -16.70 2.30 -29.81
C PHE A 414 -17.46 3.59 -29.47
N SER A 415 -16.75 4.71 -29.46
CA SER A 415 -17.31 6.00 -29.04
C SER A 415 -18.20 6.66 -30.12
N GLY A 416 -18.07 6.25 -31.37
CA GLY A 416 -18.66 6.93 -32.54
C GLY A 416 -17.98 8.27 -32.87
N ASN A 417 -16.90 8.65 -32.18
CA ASN A 417 -16.13 9.87 -32.41
C ASN A 417 -14.86 9.59 -33.23
N LEU A 418 -15.00 9.55 -34.53
CA LEU A 418 -13.88 9.26 -35.44
C LEU A 418 -12.77 10.32 -35.46
N LYS A 419 -13.02 11.52 -34.86
CA LYS A 419 -12.06 12.63 -34.77
C LYS A 419 -11.39 12.70 -33.38
N ALA A 420 -11.66 11.75 -32.48
CA ALA A 420 -11.01 11.75 -31.16
C ALA A 420 -9.47 11.76 -31.30
N ALA A 421 -8.81 12.66 -30.56
CA ALA A 421 -7.35 12.79 -30.56
C ALA A 421 -6.67 11.86 -29.55
N SER A 422 -7.41 11.39 -28.53
CA SER A 422 -6.93 10.45 -27.51
C SER A 422 -8.10 9.67 -26.91
N VAL A 423 -7.80 8.56 -26.27
CA VAL A 423 -8.73 7.85 -25.39
C VAL A 423 -8.84 8.65 -24.08
N PRO A 424 -10.03 8.92 -23.55
CA PRO A 424 -10.17 9.52 -22.22
C PRO A 424 -9.77 8.56 -21.11
N ASN A 425 -9.46 9.10 -19.93
CA ASN A 425 -9.10 8.27 -18.76
C ASN A 425 -10.33 7.48 -18.24
N PRO A 426 -10.28 6.14 -18.21
CA PRO A 426 -11.39 5.31 -17.73
C PRO A 426 -11.74 5.53 -16.24
N TRP A 427 -10.82 6.04 -15.43
CA TRP A 427 -11.08 6.33 -14.02
C TRP A 427 -11.95 7.58 -13.80
N THR A 428 -12.02 8.48 -14.79
CA THR A 428 -12.70 9.78 -14.67
C THR A 428 -13.73 10.04 -15.76
N ASN A 429 -13.92 9.09 -16.68
CA ASN A 429 -14.86 9.24 -17.82
C ASN A 429 -15.70 7.98 -18.01
N ASP A 430 -17.00 8.07 -17.82
CA ASP A 430 -17.93 6.93 -17.83
C ASP A 430 -17.95 6.19 -19.18
N LYS A 431 -17.86 6.92 -20.31
CA LYS A 431 -17.83 6.30 -21.63
C LYS A 431 -16.54 5.53 -21.87
N ALA A 432 -15.41 6.04 -21.38
CA ALA A 432 -14.13 5.34 -21.44
C ALA A 432 -14.10 4.14 -20.48
N LYS A 433 -14.78 4.24 -19.32
CA LYS A 433 -14.99 3.09 -18.42
C LYS A 433 -15.80 1.99 -19.13
N ALA A 434 -16.90 2.34 -19.80
CA ALA A 434 -17.70 1.38 -20.56
C ALA A 434 -16.92 0.74 -21.72
N PHE A 435 -16.01 1.49 -22.35
CA PHE A 435 -15.10 0.97 -23.38
C PHE A 435 -14.12 -0.06 -22.79
N ASP A 436 -13.52 0.25 -21.67
CA ASP A 436 -12.62 -0.65 -20.96
C ASP A 436 -13.34 -1.94 -20.52
N ASP A 437 -14.55 -1.82 -19.97
CA ASP A 437 -15.37 -2.97 -19.58
C ASP A 437 -15.71 -3.88 -20.79
N GLU A 438 -16.00 -3.30 -21.95
CA GLU A 438 -16.26 -4.06 -23.17
C GLU A 438 -14.99 -4.73 -23.73
N CYS A 439 -13.84 -4.05 -23.73
CA CYS A 439 -12.56 -4.64 -24.12
C CYS A 439 -12.18 -5.82 -23.21
N ALA A 440 -12.31 -5.65 -21.90
CA ALA A 440 -12.05 -6.70 -20.92
C ALA A 440 -13.02 -7.88 -21.11
N ARG A 441 -14.31 -7.63 -21.32
CA ARG A 441 -15.32 -8.68 -21.58
C ARG A 441 -14.94 -9.56 -22.77
N ARG A 442 -14.61 -8.94 -23.90
CA ARG A 442 -14.20 -9.65 -25.12
C ARG A 442 -12.94 -10.46 -24.91
N PHE A 443 -11.95 -9.86 -24.28
CA PHE A 443 -10.68 -10.51 -23.98
C PHE A 443 -10.88 -11.72 -23.06
N VAL A 444 -11.54 -11.55 -21.92
CA VAL A 444 -11.73 -12.61 -20.92
C VAL A 444 -12.50 -13.78 -21.52
N ALA A 445 -13.59 -13.51 -22.25
CA ALA A 445 -14.36 -14.57 -22.91
C ALA A 445 -13.50 -15.37 -23.91
N LYS A 446 -12.72 -14.68 -24.75
CA LYS A 446 -11.82 -15.30 -25.74
C LYS A 446 -10.69 -16.08 -25.08
N ALA A 447 -10.03 -15.50 -24.06
CA ALA A 447 -8.91 -16.10 -23.35
C ALA A 447 -9.34 -17.32 -22.53
N THR A 448 -10.45 -17.22 -21.79
CA THR A 448 -11.02 -18.35 -21.05
C THR A 448 -11.37 -19.52 -21.98
N ALA A 449 -12.06 -19.25 -23.09
CA ALA A 449 -12.39 -20.29 -24.07
C ALA A 449 -11.12 -20.95 -24.66
N PHE A 450 -10.07 -20.16 -24.91
CA PHE A 450 -8.77 -20.68 -25.39
C PHE A 450 -8.14 -21.60 -24.35
N LEU A 451 -8.00 -21.16 -23.09
CA LEU A 451 -7.38 -21.92 -22.03
C LEU A 451 -8.16 -23.20 -21.68
N ARG A 452 -9.50 -23.14 -21.70
CA ARG A 452 -10.33 -24.36 -21.51
C ARG A 452 -10.14 -25.36 -22.63
N ARG A 453 -9.95 -24.92 -23.89
CA ARG A 453 -9.59 -25.82 -25.02
C ARG A 453 -8.20 -26.45 -24.85
N LEU A 454 -7.25 -25.75 -24.22
CA LEU A 454 -5.96 -26.33 -23.83
C LEU A 454 -6.07 -27.37 -22.69
N GLY A 455 -7.25 -27.56 -22.10
CA GLY A 455 -7.47 -28.48 -20.99
C GLY A 455 -7.26 -27.85 -19.59
N MET A 456 -7.07 -26.55 -19.48
CA MET A 456 -6.88 -25.85 -18.19
C MET A 456 -8.04 -26.07 -17.24
N LYS A 457 -7.79 -26.59 -16.04
CA LYS A 457 -8.79 -26.84 -14.99
C LYS A 457 -8.77 -25.83 -13.86
N ALA A 458 -7.64 -25.13 -13.64
CA ALA A 458 -7.53 -24.11 -12.62
C ALA A 458 -8.60 -23.03 -12.78
N LEU A 459 -8.99 -22.40 -11.69
CA LEU A 459 -9.92 -21.26 -11.68
C LEU A 459 -9.23 -20.02 -12.24
N LEU A 460 -9.97 -19.24 -13.02
CA LEU A 460 -9.47 -18.11 -13.78
C LEU A 460 -10.06 -16.79 -13.29
N THR A 461 -9.21 -15.79 -13.20
CA THR A 461 -9.58 -14.39 -12.94
C THR A 461 -8.83 -13.44 -13.86
N ASN A 462 -9.21 -12.17 -13.83
CA ASN A 462 -8.51 -11.08 -14.51
C ASN A 462 -8.83 -9.75 -13.80
N ASP A 463 -8.09 -8.69 -14.11
CA ASP A 463 -8.37 -7.33 -13.63
C ASP A 463 -8.38 -7.21 -12.09
N ASN A 464 -7.31 -7.70 -11.49
CA ASN A 464 -7.10 -7.74 -10.05
C ASN A 464 -6.69 -6.38 -9.42
N ASN A 465 -6.93 -5.28 -10.08
CA ASN A 465 -6.76 -3.94 -9.52
C ASN A 465 -7.91 -3.06 -9.96
N GLY A 466 -8.92 -2.94 -9.13
CA GLY A 466 -9.96 -2.00 -9.47
C GLY A 466 -11.21 -2.07 -8.63
N SER A 467 -11.83 -0.93 -8.55
CA SER A 467 -13.13 -0.67 -7.96
C SER A 467 -14.30 -1.26 -8.76
N ARG A 468 -14.07 -2.22 -9.67
CA ARG A 468 -15.05 -2.72 -10.65
C ARG A 468 -15.80 -3.96 -10.20
N HIS A 469 -15.40 -4.53 -9.07
CA HIS A 469 -15.95 -5.77 -8.58
C HIS A 469 -17.08 -5.51 -7.57
N GLY A 470 -18.17 -4.88 -8.06
CA GLY A 470 -19.44 -4.88 -7.35
C GLY A 470 -20.17 -6.21 -7.55
N GLU A 471 -20.92 -6.67 -6.53
CA GLU A 471 -21.77 -7.86 -6.66
C GLU A 471 -22.74 -7.74 -7.84
N GLY A 472 -22.72 -8.75 -8.73
CA GLY A 472 -23.67 -8.84 -9.84
C GLY A 472 -23.49 -7.81 -10.96
N GLU A 473 -22.49 -6.92 -10.86
CA GLU A 473 -22.23 -5.87 -11.83
C GLU A 473 -20.91 -6.09 -12.59
N GLY A 474 -20.83 -5.53 -13.78
CA GLY A 474 -19.60 -5.43 -14.56
C GLY A 474 -19.06 -6.76 -15.06
N LEU A 475 -17.79 -7.05 -14.71
CA LEU A 475 -17.03 -8.19 -15.22
C LEU A 475 -17.05 -9.42 -14.30
N THR A 476 -17.53 -9.29 -13.07
CA THR A 476 -17.60 -10.36 -12.06
C THR A 476 -18.21 -11.67 -12.57
N PRO A 477 -19.28 -11.67 -13.37
CA PRO A 477 -19.84 -12.91 -13.90
C PRO A 477 -18.91 -13.71 -14.82
N LEU A 478 -17.89 -13.07 -15.38
CA LEU A 478 -16.95 -13.69 -16.33
C LEU A 478 -15.83 -14.46 -15.63
N TYR A 479 -15.60 -14.22 -14.34
CA TYR A 479 -14.52 -14.81 -13.57
C TYR A 479 -15.00 -16.00 -12.76
N ASP A 480 -14.11 -16.96 -12.52
CA ASP A 480 -14.39 -18.07 -11.58
C ASP A 480 -14.31 -17.56 -10.12
N TYR A 481 -13.46 -16.59 -9.84
CA TYR A 481 -13.32 -15.90 -8.55
C TYR A 481 -12.96 -14.43 -8.77
N VAL A 482 -13.28 -13.58 -7.80
CA VAL A 482 -12.96 -12.15 -7.83
C VAL A 482 -11.61 -11.93 -7.15
N ASP A 483 -10.76 -11.10 -7.75
CA ASP A 483 -9.47 -10.73 -7.19
C ASP A 483 -9.31 -9.21 -7.12
N ASN A 484 -8.55 -8.73 -6.14
CA ASN A 484 -8.27 -7.31 -5.99
C ASN A 484 -6.87 -7.08 -5.39
N HIS A 485 -6.40 -5.82 -5.41
CA HIS A 485 -5.17 -5.38 -4.78
C HIS A 485 -5.44 -4.19 -3.87
N PHE A 486 -4.73 -4.11 -2.74
CA PHE A 486 -4.70 -2.89 -1.93
C PHE A 486 -3.35 -2.69 -1.25
N TYR A 487 -3.00 -1.43 -1.03
CA TYR A 487 -1.79 -1.04 -0.33
C TYR A 487 -2.10 0.09 0.66
N ILE A 488 -1.48 0.01 1.83
CA ILE A 488 -1.38 1.13 2.76
C ILE A 488 0.03 1.69 2.60
N ASP A 489 0.13 3.01 2.48
CA ASP A 489 1.41 3.72 2.26
C ASP A 489 2.18 3.28 1.01
N HIS A 490 1.47 2.91 -0.09
CA HIS A 490 2.17 2.68 -1.37
C HIS A 490 3.04 3.90 -1.70
N PRO A 491 4.35 3.70 -2.00
CA PRO A 491 5.25 4.83 -2.21
C PRO A 491 4.85 5.66 -3.43
N GLU A 492 4.77 6.97 -3.25
CA GLU A 492 4.70 7.97 -4.31
C GLU A 492 6.11 8.47 -4.62
N PHE A 493 6.54 8.35 -5.87
CA PHE A 493 7.87 8.82 -6.29
C PHE A 493 7.78 10.28 -6.72
N LEU A 494 8.52 11.13 -6.00
CA LEU A 494 8.38 12.59 -6.15
C LEU A 494 9.07 13.14 -7.40
N GLU A 495 10.07 12.45 -7.93
CA GLU A 495 10.79 12.81 -9.17
C GLU A 495 10.66 11.70 -10.22
N ASN A 496 11.50 10.71 -10.15
CA ASN A 496 11.52 9.59 -11.09
C ASN A 496 10.90 8.35 -10.45
N ARG A 497 10.10 7.62 -11.22
CA ARG A 497 9.47 6.38 -10.76
C ARG A 497 10.52 5.38 -10.26
N TRP A 498 10.28 4.78 -9.10
CA TRP A 498 11.14 3.84 -8.39
C TRP A 498 12.48 4.42 -7.90
N GLN A 499 12.60 5.74 -7.86
CA GLN A 499 13.76 6.44 -7.31
C GLN A 499 13.36 7.36 -6.15
N LEU A 500 14.33 7.61 -5.26
CA LEU A 500 14.17 8.61 -4.21
C LEU A 500 14.23 10.03 -4.81
N PRO A 501 13.56 11.00 -4.21
CA PRO A 501 12.77 10.91 -2.99
C PRO A 501 11.42 10.23 -3.21
N SER A 502 10.96 9.52 -2.17
CA SER A 502 9.65 8.88 -2.18
C SER A 502 8.82 9.32 -0.97
N LYS A 503 7.51 9.36 -1.14
CA LYS A 503 6.55 9.75 -0.10
C LYS A 503 5.65 8.58 0.25
N CYS A 504 5.51 8.32 1.57
CA CYS A 504 4.46 7.50 2.15
C CYS A 504 3.65 8.39 3.09
N PRO A 505 2.31 8.41 3.04
CA PRO A 505 1.48 9.28 3.89
C PRO A 505 1.75 9.12 5.38
N ASN A 506 2.16 7.93 5.82
CA ASN A 506 2.51 7.62 7.20
C ASN A 506 1.39 7.96 8.18
N ALA A 507 0.16 7.72 7.74
CA ALA A 507 -1.07 8.02 8.47
C ALA A 507 -1.73 6.74 8.97
N ASN A 508 -2.34 6.82 10.17
CA ASN A 508 -3.04 5.67 10.76
C ASN A 508 -4.25 5.27 9.89
N PRO A 509 -4.27 4.05 9.31
CA PRO A 509 -5.32 3.63 8.39
C PRO A 509 -6.70 3.49 9.07
N VAL A 510 -6.74 3.23 10.38
CA VAL A 510 -7.99 3.16 11.15
C VAL A 510 -8.61 4.56 11.27
N LYS A 511 -7.81 5.60 11.57
CA LYS A 511 -8.28 7.01 11.60
C LYS A 511 -8.81 7.46 10.24
N LEU A 512 -8.22 7.00 9.15
CA LEU A 512 -8.65 7.31 7.79
C LEU A 512 -9.91 6.54 7.35
N GLY A 513 -10.45 5.64 8.20
CA GLY A 513 -11.58 4.80 7.84
C GLY A 513 -11.28 3.77 6.74
N GLN A 514 -10.01 3.50 6.46
CA GLN A 514 -9.56 2.57 5.42
C GLN A 514 -9.99 1.11 5.64
N PRO A 515 -10.27 0.60 6.85
CA PRO A 515 -10.89 -0.71 7.02
C PRO A 515 -12.16 -0.93 6.19
N LYS A 516 -12.90 0.15 5.89
CA LYS A 516 -14.07 0.10 4.99
C LYS A 516 -13.69 0.04 3.50
N LEU A 517 -12.47 0.46 3.15
CA LEU A 517 -11.98 0.46 1.76
C LEU A 517 -11.48 -0.91 1.33
N PHE A 518 -11.01 -1.76 2.25
CA PHE A 518 -10.54 -3.11 1.96
C PHE A 518 -11.66 -4.00 1.42
N ALA A 519 -12.88 -3.82 1.93
CA ALA A 519 -14.07 -4.53 1.48
C ALA A 519 -14.78 -3.83 0.29
N LYS A 520 -14.15 -2.81 -0.33
CA LYS A 520 -14.79 -2.06 -1.40
C LYS A 520 -15.05 -2.95 -2.62
N GLY A 521 -16.30 -3.14 -2.95
CA GLY A 521 -16.74 -3.96 -4.07
C GLY A 521 -16.91 -5.45 -3.76
N TYR A 522 -16.74 -5.89 -2.51
CA TYR A 522 -17.06 -7.24 -2.06
C TYR A 522 -18.05 -7.18 -0.90
N ALA A 523 -19.15 -7.91 -0.99
CA ALA A 523 -20.10 -8.07 0.10
C ALA A 523 -19.98 -9.48 0.70
N LYS A 524 -20.09 -9.56 2.04
CA LYS A 524 -20.23 -10.84 2.74
C LYS A 524 -21.39 -11.65 2.17
N GLY A 525 -21.14 -12.93 1.84
CA GLY A 525 -22.13 -13.80 1.20
C GLY A 525 -22.25 -13.63 -0.32
N ALA A 526 -21.27 -13.02 -0.97
CA ALA A 526 -21.17 -12.95 -2.43
C ALA A 526 -21.18 -14.34 -3.09
N SER A 527 -21.61 -14.40 -4.33
CA SER A 527 -21.75 -15.68 -5.07
C SER A 527 -20.43 -16.24 -5.60
N LYS A 528 -19.35 -15.48 -5.53
CA LYS A 528 -18.01 -15.85 -6.01
C LYS A 528 -17.00 -15.76 -4.86
N PRO A 529 -16.00 -16.68 -4.82
CA PRO A 529 -14.88 -16.53 -3.88
C PRO A 529 -14.13 -15.22 -4.12
N TYR A 530 -13.59 -14.65 -3.04
CA TYR A 530 -12.87 -13.39 -3.05
C TYR A 530 -11.41 -13.55 -2.63
N ALA A 531 -10.51 -13.09 -3.48
CA ALA A 531 -9.07 -13.12 -3.30
C ALA A 531 -8.48 -11.70 -3.30
N ILE A 532 -7.38 -11.54 -2.56
CA ILE A 532 -6.49 -10.39 -2.65
C ILE A 532 -5.10 -10.93 -2.97
N THR A 533 -4.72 -10.91 -4.25
CA THR A 533 -3.43 -11.45 -4.66
C THR A 533 -2.25 -10.52 -4.41
N GLU A 534 -2.52 -9.24 -4.10
CA GLU A 534 -1.51 -8.30 -3.64
C GLU A 534 -2.06 -7.39 -2.55
N TRP A 535 -1.41 -7.44 -1.39
CA TRP A 535 -1.64 -6.45 -0.34
C TRP A 535 -0.36 -6.18 0.44
N ASN A 536 -0.19 -4.95 0.93
CA ASN A 536 0.88 -4.63 1.84
C ASN A 536 0.57 -3.38 2.66
N PHE A 537 1.23 -3.28 3.82
CA PHE A 537 1.51 -2.06 4.52
C PHE A 537 2.97 -1.73 4.19
N SER A 538 3.15 -0.84 3.23
CA SER A 538 4.45 -0.66 2.59
C SER A 538 5.48 0.01 3.51
N GLY A 539 6.73 -0.42 3.43
CA GLY A 539 7.84 0.30 4.04
C GLY A 539 8.14 1.63 3.32
N PRO A 540 8.73 2.58 3.99
CA PRO A 540 9.06 2.63 5.42
C PRO A 540 7.90 3.11 6.31
N GLY A 541 6.65 2.91 5.88
CA GLY A 541 5.44 3.33 6.61
C GLY A 541 5.42 2.83 8.05
N ARG A 542 4.94 3.68 8.96
CA ARG A 542 4.96 3.45 10.41
C ARG A 542 4.01 2.36 10.88
N TYR A 543 2.91 2.12 10.14
CA TYR A 543 1.80 1.28 10.59
C TYR A 543 1.90 -0.18 10.13
N ARG A 544 3.08 -0.67 9.75
CA ARG A 544 3.30 -2.07 9.34
C ARG A 544 3.00 -3.07 10.47
N ALA A 545 3.23 -2.67 11.72
CA ALA A 545 2.87 -3.45 12.91
C ALA A 545 1.37 -3.80 12.98
N LEU A 546 0.52 -2.86 12.55
CA LEU A 546 -0.94 -3.02 12.51
C LEU A 546 -1.40 -3.93 11.35
N GLY A 547 -0.58 -4.05 10.28
CA GLY A 547 -1.00 -4.63 9.01
C GLY A 547 -1.61 -6.02 9.12
N GLY A 548 -0.93 -6.95 9.77
CA GLY A 548 -1.37 -8.34 9.83
C GLY A 548 -2.59 -8.55 10.72
N ILE A 549 -2.62 -7.95 11.91
CA ILE A 549 -3.76 -8.13 12.83
C ILE A 549 -5.03 -7.48 12.27
N LEU A 550 -4.92 -6.30 11.64
CA LEU A 550 -6.06 -5.62 11.02
C LEU A 550 -6.56 -6.39 9.80
N THR A 551 -5.65 -6.72 8.86
CA THR A 551 -6.03 -7.42 7.62
C THR A 551 -6.58 -8.82 7.91
N GLY A 552 -5.92 -9.59 8.78
CA GLY A 552 -6.38 -10.94 9.13
C GLY A 552 -7.76 -10.95 9.80
N ALA A 553 -8.00 -10.01 10.71
CA ALA A 553 -9.29 -9.89 11.38
C ALA A 553 -10.42 -9.47 10.42
N LEU A 554 -10.16 -8.49 9.55
CA LEU A 554 -11.14 -8.01 8.57
C LEU A 554 -11.43 -9.04 7.49
N ALA A 555 -10.41 -9.70 6.96
CA ALA A 555 -10.56 -10.75 5.95
C ALA A 555 -11.41 -11.92 6.46
N ALA A 556 -11.19 -12.34 7.72
CA ALA A 556 -11.99 -13.40 8.31
C ALA A 556 -13.43 -12.96 8.61
N ARG A 557 -13.64 -11.73 9.13
CA ARG A 557 -14.97 -11.15 9.38
C ARG A 557 -15.80 -11.06 8.10
N ASP A 558 -15.15 -10.63 7.00
CA ASP A 558 -15.81 -10.37 5.73
C ASP A 558 -15.79 -11.61 4.80
N GLU A 559 -15.38 -12.77 5.35
CA GLU A 559 -15.42 -14.08 4.68
C GLU A 559 -14.60 -14.13 3.37
N TRP A 560 -13.44 -13.46 3.33
CA TRP A 560 -12.52 -13.59 2.20
C TRP A 560 -11.93 -15.00 2.15
N ASP A 561 -11.50 -15.43 0.96
CA ASP A 561 -11.04 -16.80 0.73
C ASP A 561 -9.52 -16.90 0.55
N ALA A 562 -8.87 -15.83 0.09
CA ALA A 562 -7.45 -15.89 -0.19
C ALA A 562 -6.74 -14.53 -0.06
N LEU A 563 -5.51 -14.56 0.46
CA LEU A 563 -4.66 -13.39 0.66
C LEU A 563 -3.20 -13.71 0.29
N TRP A 564 -2.55 -12.85 -0.50
CA TRP A 564 -1.10 -12.89 -0.75
C TRP A 564 -0.47 -11.55 -0.44
N ARG A 565 0.46 -11.53 0.53
CA ARG A 565 1.25 -10.33 0.78
C ARG A 565 2.21 -10.08 -0.38
N PHE A 566 2.30 -8.84 -0.83
CA PHE A 566 3.20 -8.41 -1.87
C PHE A 566 4.37 -7.60 -1.26
N ALA A 567 5.57 -8.20 -1.13
CA ALA A 567 5.96 -9.54 -1.52
C ALA A 567 6.80 -10.18 -0.39
N TYR A 568 7.05 -11.47 -0.47
CA TYR A 568 8.12 -12.05 0.35
C TYR A 568 9.46 -11.48 -0.11
N SER A 569 9.73 -11.57 -1.42
CA SER A 569 10.95 -11.01 -1.99
C SER A 569 10.87 -10.74 -3.49
N HIS A 570 11.56 -9.67 -3.93
CA HIS A 570 11.84 -9.36 -5.34
C HIS A 570 13.20 -9.90 -5.82
N SER A 571 14.08 -10.30 -4.91
CA SER A 571 15.41 -10.80 -5.22
C SER A 571 15.75 -12.07 -4.45
N LYS A 572 16.41 -13.02 -5.13
CA LYS A 572 16.96 -14.22 -4.52
C LYS A 572 17.97 -13.95 -3.39
N ASP A 573 18.50 -12.74 -3.29
CA ASP A 573 19.48 -12.37 -2.27
C ASP A 573 18.84 -11.83 -0.99
N ASN A 574 17.54 -11.44 -1.02
CA ASN A 574 16.88 -10.82 0.13
C ASN A 574 16.52 -11.83 1.23
N TRP A 575 16.41 -13.11 0.94
CA TRP A 575 16.16 -14.13 1.97
C TRP A 575 17.42 -14.73 2.61
N LYS A 576 18.60 -14.28 2.22
CA LYS A 576 19.85 -14.64 2.91
C LYS A 576 20.07 -13.70 4.10
N ASP A 577 20.64 -14.21 5.18
CA ASP A 577 21.00 -13.37 6.31
C ASP A 577 22.07 -12.36 5.91
N SER A 578 21.87 -11.11 6.25
CA SER A 578 22.83 -10.06 6.03
C SER A 578 22.61 -8.91 7.01
N PRO A 579 23.67 -8.45 7.69
CA PRO A 579 23.55 -7.33 8.64
C PRO A 579 23.28 -5.98 7.94
N TRP A 580 23.38 -5.95 6.61
CA TRP A 580 23.19 -4.73 5.82
C TRP A 580 21.78 -4.56 5.27
N GLN A 581 20.96 -5.61 5.35
CA GLN A 581 19.58 -5.55 4.89
C GLN A 581 18.72 -4.77 5.86
N CYS A 582 17.83 -3.94 5.30
CA CYS A 582 16.85 -3.17 6.05
C CYS A 582 15.49 -3.25 5.34
N PRO A 583 14.40 -2.87 6.03
CA PRO A 583 13.09 -2.79 5.40
C PRO A 583 13.12 -1.93 4.13
N GLY A 584 12.61 -2.49 3.02
CA GLY A 584 12.37 -1.79 1.76
C GLY A 584 10.88 -1.45 1.60
N TYR A 585 10.44 -1.15 0.37
CA TYR A 585 9.03 -0.83 0.14
C TYR A 585 8.10 -2.01 0.39
N PHE A 586 8.48 -3.22 -0.08
CA PHE A 586 7.54 -4.34 -0.14
C PHE A 586 8.05 -5.65 0.44
N ASP A 587 9.38 -5.87 0.53
CA ASP A 587 9.94 -7.18 0.82
C ASP A 587 9.88 -7.55 2.30
N CYS A 588 9.02 -8.53 2.64
CA CYS A 588 8.93 -9.08 3.99
C CYS A 588 10.21 -9.79 4.43
N ALA A 589 10.96 -10.42 3.51
CA ALA A 589 12.20 -11.10 3.85
C ALA A 589 13.24 -10.18 4.49
N THR A 590 13.21 -8.88 4.20
CA THR A 590 14.10 -7.88 4.80
C THR A 590 13.42 -7.05 5.87
N ASP A 591 12.11 -7.25 6.11
CA ASP A 591 11.32 -6.51 7.10
C ASP A 591 10.80 -7.42 8.22
N PRO A 592 11.50 -7.51 9.35
CA PRO A 592 11.09 -8.36 10.46
C PRO A 592 9.73 -7.95 11.06
N LEU A 593 9.37 -6.68 10.96
CA LEU A 593 8.08 -6.18 11.44
C LEU A 593 6.91 -6.76 10.63
N SER A 594 7.03 -6.76 9.30
CA SER A 594 6.04 -7.36 8.41
C SER A 594 5.95 -8.88 8.61
N GLN A 595 7.07 -9.59 8.77
CA GLN A 595 7.06 -11.04 9.06
C GLN A 595 6.35 -11.36 10.39
N ALA A 596 6.61 -10.55 11.43
CA ALA A 596 5.95 -10.74 12.72
C ALA A 596 4.45 -10.43 12.63
N SER A 597 4.09 -9.37 11.92
CA SER A 597 2.70 -8.97 11.69
C SER A 597 1.90 -10.04 10.91
N ASP A 598 2.52 -10.73 9.94
CA ASP A 598 1.89 -11.78 9.14
C ASP A 598 1.44 -12.98 9.96
N ARG A 599 2.14 -13.31 11.06
CA ARG A 599 1.70 -14.40 11.95
C ARG A 599 0.32 -14.15 12.56
N ALA A 600 -0.03 -12.89 12.82
CA ALA A 600 -1.39 -12.57 13.24
C ALA A 600 -2.42 -12.91 12.15
N SER A 601 -2.14 -12.57 10.88
CA SER A 601 -3.03 -12.96 9.76
C SER A 601 -3.14 -14.48 9.61
N THR A 602 -2.02 -15.21 9.77
CA THR A 602 -2.05 -16.68 9.76
C THR A 602 -2.98 -17.23 10.83
N CYS A 603 -2.87 -16.74 12.07
CA CYS A 603 -3.74 -17.19 13.17
C CYS A 603 -5.21 -16.81 12.93
N LEU A 604 -5.46 -15.55 12.60
CA LEU A 604 -6.81 -15.00 12.52
C LEU A 604 -7.57 -15.50 11.30
N PHE A 605 -6.93 -15.43 10.12
CA PHE A 605 -7.57 -15.73 8.86
C PHE A 605 -7.41 -17.18 8.43
N LEU A 606 -6.16 -17.67 8.28
CA LEU A 606 -5.92 -19.02 7.75
C LEU A 606 -6.29 -20.12 8.75
N ARG A 607 -5.83 -20.02 10.01
CA ARG A 607 -6.18 -20.96 11.08
C ARG A 607 -7.63 -20.83 11.53
N GLY A 608 -8.27 -19.70 11.20
CA GLY A 608 -9.68 -19.45 11.45
C GLY A 608 -10.03 -19.03 12.88
N ASP A 609 -9.07 -18.50 13.65
CA ASP A 609 -9.34 -18.04 15.03
C ASP A 609 -10.35 -16.90 15.05
N ALA A 610 -10.45 -16.13 13.96
CA ALA A 610 -11.40 -15.03 13.84
C ALA A 610 -12.83 -15.48 13.50
N ASN A 611 -13.07 -16.73 13.15
CA ASN A 611 -14.43 -17.21 12.88
C ASN A 611 -15.36 -17.10 14.13
N GLU A 612 -14.77 -17.20 15.33
CA GLU A 612 -15.44 -17.04 16.61
C GLU A 612 -15.07 -15.72 17.30
N GLY A 613 -14.48 -14.77 16.56
CA GLY A 613 -13.89 -13.57 17.11
C GLY A 613 -14.69 -12.30 16.82
N GLN A 614 -14.31 -11.24 17.54
CA GLN A 614 -14.83 -9.88 17.35
C GLN A 614 -13.68 -8.91 17.07
N VAL A 615 -13.84 -8.11 16.02
CA VAL A 615 -12.94 -6.99 15.71
C VAL A 615 -13.60 -5.66 16.02
N SER A 616 -12.89 -4.77 16.69
CA SER A 616 -13.31 -3.40 16.98
C SER A 616 -12.29 -2.42 16.45
N THR A 617 -12.75 -1.30 15.88
CA THR A 617 -11.91 -0.20 15.38
C THR A 617 -12.48 1.14 15.84
N ASP A 618 -11.61 2.04 16.29
CA ASP A 618 -12.00 3.40 16.69
C ASP A 618 -11.27 4.44 15.80
N ALA A 619 -12.03 5.06 14.91
CA ALA A 619 -11.52 6.07 14.00
C ALA A 619 -11.06 7.36 14.68
N LYS A 620 -11.47 7.64 15.93
CA LYS A 620 -11.01 8.84 16.67
C LYS A 620 -9.61 8.64 17.21
N THR A 621 -9.37 7.50 17.87
CA THR A 621 -8.07 7.19 18.48
C THR A 621 -7.11 6.49 17.52
N GLY A 622 -7.62 5.83 16.49
CA GLY A 622 -6.84 4.98 15.59
C GLY A 622 -6.54 3.60 16.18
N ALA A 623 -7.20 3.25 17.28
CA ALA A 623 -7.06 1.97 17.93
C ALA A 623 -7.85 0.88 17.21
N MET A 624 -7.35 -0.36 17.32
CA MET A 624 -8.12 -1.55 16.97
C MET A 624 -7.89 -2.63 18.03
N SER A 625 -8.89 -3.47 18.24
CA SER A 625 -8.76 -4.68 19.06
C SER A 625 -9.44 -5.87 18.39
N PHE A 626 -8.95 -7.04 18.71
CA PHE A 626 -9.49 -8.31 18.28
C PHE A 626 -9.57 -9.28 19.47
N VAL A 627 -10.67 -10.00 19.60
CA VAL A 627 -10.91 -10.95 20.68
C VAL A 627 -11.45 -12.26 20.13
N SER A 628 -10.75 -13.36 20.41
CA SER A 628 -11.28 -14.72 20.21
C SER A 628 -10.76 -15.65 21.31
N PRO A 629 -11.24 -16.89 21.39
CA PRO A 629 -10.74 -17.84 22.39
C PRO A 629 -9.23 -18.14 22.28
N ARG A 630 -8.69 -18.19 21.06
CA ARG A 630 -7.30 -18.61 20.79
C ARG A 630 -6.34 -17.47 20.49
N THR A 631 -6.84 -16.32 20.06
CA THR A 631 -6.01 -15.14 19.71
C THR A 631 -6.70 -13.87 20.17
N CYS A 632 -5.99 -13.02 20.90
CA CYS A 632 -6.45 -11.71 21.35
C CYS A 632 -5.35 -10.68 21.18
N GLY A 633 -5.72 -9.44 20.95
CA GLY A 633 -4.76 -8.33 20.86
C GLY A 633 -5.28 -7.16 20.05
N GLY A 634 -4.39 -6.26 19.70
CA GLY A 634 -4.77 -5.06 18.96
C GLY A 634 -3.62 -4.08 18.78
N PHE A 635 -3.98 -2.85 18.46
CA PHE A 635 -3.07 -1.73 18.27
C PHE A 635 -3.60 -0.47 18.95
N VAL A 636 -2.73 0.26 19.62
CA VAL A 636 -3.00 1.61 20.12
C VAL A 636 -1.80 2.52 19.89
N GLU A 637 -2.05 3.83 19.77
CA GLU A 637 -0.98 4.84 19.64
C GLU A 637 -0.22 5.00 20.97
N ALA A 638 -0.89 4.87 22.12
CA ALA A 638 -0.35 4.86 23.46
C ALA A 638 -1.42 4.47 24.47
N GLY A 639 -1.00 4.14 25.71
CA GLY A 639 -1.88 3.86 26.82
C GLY A 639 -2.42 2.43 26.80
N ARG A 640 -3.66 2.25 27.22
CA ARG A 640 -4.24 0.94 27.52
C ARG A 640 -4.89 0.29 26.29
N LEU A 641 -4.45 -0.91 25.96
CA LEU A 641 -5.11 -1.84 25.05
C LEU A 641 -5.96 -2.84 25.87
N GLU A 642 -7.21 -3.00 25.48
CA GLU A 642 -8.11 -4.03 26.02
C GLU A 642 -8.60 -4.95 24.91
N ALA A 643 -8.34 -6.25 25.03
CA ALA A 643 -8.69 -7.26 24.05
C ALA A 643 -9.02 -8.60 24.75
N GLY A 644 -10.17 -8.66 25.43
CA GLY A 644 -10.66 -9.86 26.10
C GLY A 644 -9.70 -10.39 27.18
N ALA A 645 -9.12 -11.57 26.95
CA ALA A 645 -8.16 -12.16 27.88
C ALA A 645 -6.86 -11.36 28.01
N LEU A 646 -6.51 -10.54 27.01
CA LEU A 646 -5.30 -9.72 26.98
C LEU A 646 -5.61 -8.26 27.31
N THR A 647 -4.80 -7.68 28.19
CA THR A 647 -4.67 -6.22 28.32
C THR A 647 -3.20 -5.85 28.27
N ALA A 648 -2.88 -4.65 27.76
CA ALA A 648 -1.49 -4.16 27.74
C ALA A 648 -1.45 -2.65 28.00
N GLU A 649 -0.52 -2.21 28.87
CA GLU A 649 -0.19 -0.80 29.07
C GLU A 649 1.01 -0.46 28.17
N ILE A 650 0.78 0.35 27.13
CA ILE A 650 1.75 0.65 26.07
C ILE A 650 2.32 2.04 26.25
N ALA A 651 3.65 2.14 26.25
CA ALA A 651 4.39 3.40 26.39
C ALA A 651 5.64 3.45 25.49
N GLY A 652 6.11 4.67 25.23
CA GLY A 652 7.30 4.96 24.44
C GLY A 652 7.02 5.07 22.93
N ALA A 653 6.32 4.11 22.34
CA ALA A 653 5.97 4.12 20.93
C ALA A 653 4.59 3.49 20.69
N PRO A 654 3.87 3.86 19.61
CA PRO A 654 2.69 3.13 19.16
C PRO A 654 3.01 1.66 18.92
N ALA A 655 2.12 0.76 19.36
CA ALA A 655 2.40 -0.66 19.25
C ALA A 655 1.19 -1.52 18.93
N ALA A 656 1.44 -2.62 18.20
CA ALA A 656 0.57 -3.77 18.16
C ALA A 656 1.03 -4.79 19.20
N VAL A 657 0.11 -5.25 20.06
CA VAL A 657 0.35 -6.32 21.03
C VAL A 657 -0.73 -7.37 20.87
N TRP A 658 -0.31 -8.62 20.71
CA TRP A 658 -1.27 -9.72 20.59
C TRP A 658 -0.67 -11.02 21.15
N ALA A 659 -1.57 -11.92 21.57
CA ALA A 659 -1.23 -13.26 22.06
C ALA A 659 -2.02 -14.32 21.30
N SER A 660 -1.39 -15.45 21.02
CA SER A 660 -2.00 -16.58 20.33
C SER A 660 -1.57 -17.91 20.92
N SER A 661 -2.52 -18.83 21.06
CA SER A 661 -2.28 -20.21 21.46
C SER A 661 -1.55 -20.99 20.36
N LEU A 662 -0.55 -21.77 20.73
CA LEU A 662 0.21 -22.64 19.83
C LEU A 662 -0.19 -24.10 19.88
N ASP A 663 -0.99 -24.53 20.87
CA ASP A 663 -1.45 -25.90 21.08
C ASP A 663 -2.93 -26.11 20.75
N GLY A 664 -3.56 -25.15 20.06
CA GLY A 664 -4.96 -25.23 19.60
C GLY A 664 -6.02 -25.02 20.69
N LYS A 665 -5.64 -24.83 21.95
CA LYS A 665 -6.55 -24.60 23.06
C LYS A 665 -6.90 -23.12 23.21
N PRO A 666 -7.99 -22.76 23.92
CA PRO A 666 -8.21 -21.39 24.34
C PRO A 666 -7.00 -20.84 25.12
N LEU A 667 -6.74 -19.51 25.01
CA LEU A 667 -5.61 -18.85 25.66
C LEU A 667 -5.51 -19.20 27.16
N ALA A 668 -6.62 -19.19 27.88
CA ALA A 668 -6.65 -19.49 29.34
C ALA A 668 -6.29 -20.94 29.70
N ALA A 669 -6.31 -21.87 28.74
CA ALA A 669 -6.02 -23.29 28.94
C ALA A 669 -4.79 -23.78 28.15
N SER A 670 -4.19 -22.92 27.37
CA SER A 670 -3.03 -23.24 26.53
C SER A 670 -1.77 -23.40 27.37
N LYS A 671 -1.00 -24.42 27.08
CA LYS A 671 0.31 -24.66 27.72
C LYS A 671 1.46 -23.97 26.98
N ARG A 672 1.19 -23.37 25.80
CA ARG A 672 2.19 -22.68 25.00
C ARG A 672 1.57 -21.54 24.23
N LEU A 673 2.01 -20.33 24.50
CA LEU A 673 1.50 -19.10 23.88
C LEU A 673 2.64 -18.34 23.20
N LEU A 674 2.37 -17.79 22.04
CA LEU A 674 3.18 -16.75 21.42
C LEU A 674 2.59 -15.40 21.78
N VAL A 675 3.42 -14.47 22.30
CA VAL A 675 3.07 -13.07 22.50
C VAL A 675 3.98 -12.22 21.65
N VAL A 676 3.43 -11.21 21.02
CA VAL A 676 4.15 -10.35 20.08
C VAL A 676 3.93 -8.89 20.46
N HIS A 677 5.01 -8.10 20.47
CA HIS A 677 5.01 -6.66 20.74
C HIS A 677 5.74 -5.94 19.61
N LEU A 678 5.02 -5.25 18.74
CA LEU A 678 5.52 -4.62 17.54
C LEU A 678 5.39 -3.10 17.63
N THR A 679 6.51 -2.40 17.56
CA THR A 679 6.57 -0.93 17.42
C THR A 679 6.82 -0.55 15.96
N ASP A 680 8.00 -0.01 15.62
CA ASP A 680 8.44 0.26 14.24
C ASP A 680 9.86 -0.28 14.02
N VAL A 681 10.19 -0.64 12.79
CA VAL A 681 11.54 -1.06 12.38
C VAL A 681 11.96 -0.27 11.14
N GLN A 682 13.14 0.35 11.21
CA GLN A 682 13.68 1.21 10.16
C GLN A 682 15.12 0.83 9.83
N GLY A 683 15.60 1.24 8.64
CA GLY A 683 17.02 1.15 8.31
C GLY A 683 17.86 2.15 9.11
N GLU A 684 18.98 1.72 9.70
CA GLU A 684 19.94 2.62 10.32
C GLU A 684 20.53 3.56 9.27
N GLY A 685 20.40 4.87 9.47
CA GLY A 685 20.80 5.88 8.51
C GLY A 685 19.74 6.19 7.44
N ASN A 686 18.48 5.73 7.60
CA ASN A 686 17.37 6.30 6.85
C ASN A 686 17.31 7.80 7.11
N VAL A 687 17.25 8.61 6.05
CA VAL A 687 17.11 10.07 6.15
C VAL A 687 15.77 10.48 5.60
N TYR A 688 14.99 11.16 6.40
CA TYR A 688 13.70 11.75 6.04
C TYR A 688 13.80 13.27 5.94
N ALA A 689 12.92 13.86 5.14
CA ALA A 689 12.88 15.30 4.96
C ALA A 689 12.52 16.07 6.25
N ASP A 690 11.79 15.43 7.15
CA ASP A 690 11.45 15.94 8.48
C ASP A 690 11.06 14.82 9.47
N ALA A 691 10.71 15.22 10.69
CA ALA A 691 10.32 14.32 11.78
C ALA A 691 9.00 13.58 11.55
N THR A 692 8.17 13.99 10.56
CA THR A 692 6.94 13.25 10.19
C THR A 692 7.25 11.93 9.50
N ARG A 693 8.47 11.79 8.99
CA ARG A 693 8.97 10.62 8.26
C ARG A 693 8.11 10.24 7.04
N GLN A 694 7.43 11.21 6.43
CA GLN A 694 6.61 10.96 5.24
C GLN A 694 7.43 10.89 3.96
N ILE A 695 8.52 11.67 3.84
CA ILE A 695 9.35 11.74 2.65
C ILE A 695 10.73 11.17 2.94
N LEU A 696 11.02 10.03 2.33
CA LEU A 696 12.32 9.39 2.41
C LEU A 696 13.28 9.97 1.37
N LEU A 697 14.44 10.45 1.83
CA LEU A 697 15.51 11.03 1.01
C LEU A 697 16.63 10.03 0.76
N LYS A 698 16.87 9.11 1.72
CA LYS A 698 17.95 8.12 1.64
C LYS A 698 17.58 6.87 2.43
N TRP A 699 17.83 5.69 1.83
CA TRP A 699 17.78 4.42 2.54
C TRP A 699 19.02 4.21 3.42
N GLY A 700 18.79 3.68 4.61
CA GLY A 700 19.84 3.19 5.51
C GLY A 700 20.27 1.76 5.22
N LYS A 701 20.92 1.14 6.22
CA LYS A 701 21.38 -0.26 6.17
C LYS A 701 21.21 -0.92 7.54
N GLY A 702 20.94 -2.23 7.56
CA GLY A 702 20.63 -2.95 8.80
C GLY A 702 19.31 -2.51 9.40
N CYS A 703 18.94 -3.06 10.56
CA CYS A 703 17.67 -2.79 11.20
C CYS A 703 17.85 -2.12 12.56
N LEU A 704 17.01 -1.12 12.82
CA LEU A 704 16.77 -0.56 14.14
C LEU A 704 15.30 -0.74 14.49
N VAL A 705 15.02 -1.10 15.74
CA VAL A 705 13.65 -1.16 16.29
C VAL A 705 13.38 0.10 17.12
N GLU A 706 12.20 0.70 16.97
CA GLU A 706 11.74 1.81 17.82
C GLU A 706 11.50 1.29 19.25
N LYS A 707 12.10 1.96 20.24
CA LYS A 707 11.99 1.55 21.63
C LYS A 707 10.59 1.83 22.17
N GLY A 708 9.95 0.79 22.67
CA GLY A 708 8.68 0.85 23.35
C GLY A 708 8.58 -0.21 24.43
N THR A 709 7.61 -0.05 25.31
CA THR A 709 7.30 -0.99 26.39
C THR A 709 5.83 -1.35 26.39
N ALA A 710 5.53 -2.59 26.82
CA ALA A 710 4.18 -3.03 27.09
C ALA A 710 4.16 -3.90 28.34
N GLU A 711 3.46 -3.46 29.40
CA GLU A 711 3.11 -4.37 30.51
C GLU A 711 1.94 -5.21 30.04
N VAL A 712 2.20 -6.46 29.69
CA VAL A 712 1.19 -7.41 29.20
C VAL A 712 0.57 -8.16 30.36
N SER A 713 -0.75 -8.23 30.38
CA SER A 713 -1.53 -9.00 31.37
C SER A 713 -2.48 -9.95 30.63
N LEU A 714 -2.34 -11.23 30.89
CA LEU A 714 -3.14 -12.31 30.31
C LEU A 714 -3.97 -13.03 31.39
N VAL A 715 -5.23 -13.31 31.10
CA VAL A 715 -6.05 -14.22 31.90
C VAL A 715 -5.56 -15.63 31.67
N HIS A 716 -4.89 -16.23 32.63
CA HIS A 716 -4.38 -17.60 32.58
C HIS A 716 -4.18 -18.16 33.98
N PRO A 717 -4.97 -19.18 34.41
CA PRO A 717 -4.91 -19.72 35.78
C PRO A 717 -3.65 -20.54 36.04
N GLY A 718 -3.08 -21.19 34.99
CA GLY A 718 -1.89 -22.03 35.10
C GLY A 718 -0.58 -21.23 35.28
N ALA A 719 0.46 -21.86 35.77
CA ALA A 719 1.79 -21.27 35.86
C ALA A 719 2.52 -21.53 34.52
N LEU A 720 2.89 -20.45 33.83
CA LEU A 720 3.76 -20.50 32.65
C LEU A 720 4.97 -19.62 32.91
N THR A 721 6.11 -20.00 32.37
CA THR A 721 7.32 -19.20 32.32
C THR A 721 7.35 -18.38 31.04
N ALA A 722 7.81 -17.13 31.14
CA ALA A 722 7.90 -16.22 30.01
C ALA A 722 9.35 -16.06 29.53
N TRP A 723 9.56 -16.13 28.22
CA TRP A 723 10.85 -15.91 27.57
C TRP A 723 10.76 -14.87 26.47
N ALA A 724 11.78 -14.03 26.40
CA ALA A 724 12.06 -13.23 25.21
C ALA A 724 12.72 -14.12 24.14
N LEU A 725 12.32 -13.95 22.88
CA LEU A 725 12.85 -14.73 21.75
C LEU A 725 13.63 -13.84 20.79
N ASP A 726 14.61 -14.42 20.10
CA ASP A 726 15.16 -13.83 18.88
C ASP A 726 14.23 -14.09 17.65
N THR A 727 14.60 -13.60 16.49
CA THR A 727 13.79 -13.78 15.26
C THR A 727 13.80 -15.20 14.69
N THR A 728 14.66 -16.08 15.22
CA THR A 728 14.63 -17.52 14.90
C THR A 728 13.66 -18.29 15.79
N GLY A 729 13.20 -17.69 16.88
CA GLY A 729 12.36 -18.32 17.90
C GLY A 729 13.11 -18.95 19.07
N ARG A 730 14.45 -18.77 19.14
CA ARG A 730 15.22 -19.20 20.31
C ARG A 730 14.91 -18.37 21.52
N ARG A 731 14.80 -19.02 22.67
CA ARG A 731 14.70 -18.35 23.98
C ARG A 731 16.05 -17.70 24.32
N VAL A 732 16.06 -16.36 24.44
CA VAL A 732 17.28 -15.58 24.73
C VAL A 732 17.34 -15.08 26.16
N LYS A 733 16.19 -14.91 26.81
CA LYS A 733 16.10 -14.42 28.17
C LYS A 733 14.80 -14.82 28.83
N GLU A 734 14.87 -15.35 30.04
CA GLU A 734 13.70 -15.54 30.91
C GLU A 734 13.25 -14.21 31.50
N LEU A 735 11.94 -14.02 31.58
CA LEU A 735 11.31 -12.79 32.07
C LEU A 735 10.57 -13.05 33.38
N PRO A 736 10.63 -12.11 34.35
CA PRO A 736 9.84 -12.20 35.56
C PRO A 736 8.33 -12.18 35.28
N VAL A 737 7.62 -13.16 35.81
CA VAL A 737 6.16 -13.22 35.75
C VAL A 737 5.58 -12.89 37.12
N ARG A 738 4.68 -11.91 37.15
CA ARG A 738 3.92 -11.51 38.34
C ARG A 738 2.51 -12.07 38.26
N ARG A 739 1.88 -12.30 39.38
CA ARG A 739 0.49 -12.78 39.47
C ARG A 739 -0.41 -11.76 40.15
N LYS A 740 -1.63 -11.58 39.56
CA LYS A 740 -2.70 -10.79 40.15
C LYS A 740 -4.04 -11.53 39.93
N GLY A 741 -4.44 -12.33 40.91
CA GLY A 741 -5.56 -13.28 40.74
C GLY A 741 -5.25 -14.30 39.64
N GLU A 742 -6.19 -14.47 38.70
CA GLU A 742 -6.02 -15.36 37.54
C GLU A 742 -5.19 -14.75 36.41
N ARG A 743 -4.64 -13.56 36.56
CA ARG A 743 -3.86 -12.90 35.52
C ARG A 743 -2.37 -13.06 35.76
N MET A 744 -1.67 -13.36 34.66
CA MET A 744 -0.21 -13.33 34.56
C MET A 744 0.20 -11.95 34.00
N LEU A 745 1.20 -11.32 34.60
CA LEU A 745 1.74 -10.04 34.17
C LEU A 745 3.24 -10.17 33.90
N PHE A 746 3.71 -9.65 32.79
CA PHE A 746 5.13 -9.57 32.44
C PHE A 746 5.40 -8.37 31.54
N ASP A 747 6.64 -7.92 31.51
CA ASP A 747 7.05 -6.71 30.81
C ASP A 747 7.70 -7.06 29.46
N CYS A 748 7.15 -6.55 28.37
CA CYS A 748 7.72 -6.58 27.04
C CYS A 748 8.47 -5.27 26.76
N SER A 749 9.64 -5.35 26.11
CA SER A 749 10.41 -4.16 25.73
C SER A 749 11.18 -4.43 24.45
N THR A 750 11.02 -3.54 23.46
CA THR A 750 11.79 -3.59 22.21
C THR A 750 13.20 -3.02 22.35
N ALA A 751 13.52 -2.35 23.46
CA ALA A 751 14.85 -1.77 23.71
C ALA A 751 16.00 -2.79 23.69
N GLY A 752 15.70 -4.06 23.97
CA GLY A 752 16.64 -5.18 23.88
C GLY A 752 16.73 -5.84 22.50
N GLY A 753 16.08 -5.31 21.48
CA GLY A 753 16.04 -5.92 20.14
C GLY A 753 15.12 -7.14 20.04
N THR A 754 14.09 -7.23 20.89
CA THR A 754 13.13 -8.34 20.93
C THR A 754 11.72 -7.85 20.63
N ILE A 755 10.99 -8.62 19.80
CA ILE A 755 9.58 -8.38 19.46
C ILE A 755 8.69 -9.61 19.70
N TYR A 756 9.29 -10.75 20.01
CA TYR A 756 8.62 -12.03 20.25
C TYR A 756 8.84 -12.53 21.66
N TYR A 757 7.80 -13.12 22.23
CA TYR A 757 7.82 -13.69 23.56
C TYR A 757 7.07 -15.02 23.56
N GLU A 758 7.57 -15.98 24.30
CA GLU A 758 6.91 -17.26 24.51
C GLU A 758 6.53 -17.42 25.97
N LEU A 759 5.31 -17.87 26.22
CA LEU A 759 4.91 -18.38 27.53
C LEU A 759 4.67 -19.87 27.39
N ALA A 760 5.35 -20.67 28.22
CA ALA A 760 5.22 -22.12 28.14
C ALA A 760 5.31 -22.78 29.52
N ASP A 761 4.74 -23.98 29.65
CA ASP A 761 4.95 -24.87 30.77
C ASP A 761 6.43 -25.31 30.80
N GLU A 762 7.09 -25.27 31.95
CA GLU A 762 8.51 -25.62 32.11
C GLU A 762 8.82 -27.07 31.69
N LEU A 763 7.81 -27.95 31.70
CA LEU A 763 7.95 -29.36 31.34
C LEU A 763 7.97 -29.62 29.83
N LEU A 764 7.76 -28.60 28.98
CA LEU A 764 7.84 -28.75 27.53
C LEU A 764 9.31 -28.61 27.08
N PRO A 765 9.95 -29.68 26.53
CA PRO A 765 11.31 -29.59 26.05
C PRO A 765 11.39 -28.57 24.89
N GLN A 766 12.52 -27.86 24.80
CA GLN A 766 12.93 -27.25 23.54
C GLN A 766 13.20 -28.41 22.57
N SER A 767 12.34 -28.63 21.61
CA SER A 767 12.54 -29.63 20.55
C SER A 767 13.60 -29.20 19.57
#